data_25ba47a55e3b8b430d69c5762ee70a55
#
_entry.id   25ba47a55e3b8b430d69c5762ee70a55
#
_cell.length_a   1.000
_cell.length_b   1.000
_cell.length_c   1.000
_cell.angle_alpha   90.00
_cell.angle_beta   90.00
_cell.angle_gamma   90.00
#
_symmetry.space_group_name_H-M   'P 1'
#
loop_
_entity.id
_entity.type
_entity.pdbx_description
1 polymer ?
#
loop_
_entity_poly.entity_id
_entity_poly.type
_entity_poly.pdbx_seq_one_letter_code
_entity_poly.pdbx_strand_id
1 'polypeptide(L)'
;MVPVRAFVRLLLTTAAVLALAGIGVAQPRDERLPRIAIDEPVSRPAAAELQLRAPDLPVPVLARVSGNVESETALLEARLAQHASRKTPVWLAVAGPSEVAGVEPWRTALHGLLSRHKGGIAIVEIQVAGADARVATYAVRLAATDIRAERDTIAVAIGGPAAAAAYTTELAPYLDLLVLENGADLDAAERQLARVDPGARLAVTGMTTDADGPARMIESELTSLGTGVVLHAWSPSPGLAPALRALSPLTSLLEGEISPLDAKAAGLALAQGSRDVTGSLRHRLLFDERTFATYLVYWSPASADLLQLSLTLPVDGAPGVRRLSDGQRLPVTDYHRVAETGLTTARVPLPGGPVLINFSEGATEVLVQRSGVSAARQLTVEEIIARHQLQQRAQDTLVRSYIAEARMDQHFRPNMADPGYDVASTNRYFVSGDEVEWEELSFSVNGTKWGPDRPSFPLLQAEKVLSLPLQLRFGNDYRYRLAGTERVGDYDCYVVRFDPVEKDRSLYRGTVWIERRTFARVKVQAVQTALSAPVVSNEEIQTYAPVASIGNRPVFLFTGLTARQIMLIAGRNLLVEKSVAFTEFRVNPDNFEGSREEARRSDRIMYRETERGLRYYVKDGQNRVISDQSTQSARAMAMGVTLDPSYAFPLPILGINYLDFAFKGPDSQLAILFAGVLAAGNIQRPKLGKTPFDASVDFFAIAVPSSDRLYDAGGEHEPERLLTWPLTTGLNLGWQYTPFQKLSGNYQFRFDGFTRDTTTSETYLVPASTISNGVGAGWEYRRGGYSAVVNGAWYARSGWREWGVPGQTAAGLEPSYAKYTASLSRDVYFNLFHKIHLNGAWFGGRDLDRFAKYQFGMFDDTRIHGVPASGVRFQEVALARGSYSFNIFEQYRLDLFLERAWGRDRAFDATWQPITGLGAAISLRAPKNTILRADFGKSFLPDRYRGIGSATLQVMILKPLK
;
A
#
# COMPACT_ATOMS: atom_id res chain seq x y z
N MET A 1 -44.85 -13.38 0.98
CA MET A 1 -44.46 -11.95 1.23
C MET A 1 -43.84 -11.68 2.61
N VAL A 2 -44.00 -12.54 3.61
CA VAL A 2 -43.41 -12.37 4.95
C VAL A 2 -41.89 -12.59 5.00
N PRO A 3 -41.23 -13.51 4.23
CA PRO A 3 -39.81 -13.77 4.33
C PRO A 3 -38.91 -12.64 3.77
N VAL A 4 -39.41 -11.86 2.80
CA VAL A 4 -38.63 -10.76 2.20
C VAL A 4 -38.40 -9.60 3.16
N ARG A 5 -39.39 -9.28 4.01
CA ARG A 5 -39.23 -8.22 5.02
C ARG A 5 -38.26 -8.61 6.15
N ALA A 6 -38.21 -9.89 6.52
CA ALA A 6 -37.26 -10.39 7.52
C ALA A 6 -35.84 -10.38 6.96
N PHE A 7 -35.65 -10.73 5.69
CA PHE A 7 -34.36 -10.72 4.98
C PHE A 7 -33.81 -9.30 4.82
N VAL A 8 -34.64 -8.33 4.43
CA VAL A 8 -34.23 -6.92 4.32
C VAL A 8 -33.85 -6.34 5.69
N ARG A 9 -34.54 -6.72 6.76
CA ARG A 9 -34.18 -6.30 8.14
C ARG A 9 -32.85 -6.92 8.59
N LEU A 10 -32.59 -8.20 8.26
CA LEU A 10 -31.31 -8.86 8.58
C LEU A 10 -30.16 -8.23 7.80
N LEU A 11 -30.35 -7.91 6.52
CA LEU A 11 -29.36 -7.20 5.70
C LEU A 11 -29.03 -5.80 6.23
N LEU A 12 -30.06 -5.05 6.63
CA LEU A 12 -29.87 -3.70 7.19
C LEU A 12 -29.18 -3.71 8.55
N THR A 13 -29.49 -4.70 9.41
CA THR A 13 -28.81 -4.83 10.73
C THR A 13 -27.37 -5.27 10.56
N THR A 14 -27.06 -6.18 9.66
CA THR A 14 -25.69 -6.64 9.42
C THR A 14 -24.83 -5.54 8.76
N ALA A 15 -25.42 -4.76 7.85
CA ALA A 15 -24.77 -3.59 7.25
C ALA A 15 -24.51 -2.47 8.28
N ALA A 16 -25.39 -2.30 9.25
CA ALA A 16 -25.24 -1.32 10.34
C ALA A 16 -24.09 -1.67 11.30
N VAL A 17 -23.88 -2.95 11.58
CA VAL A 17 -22.77 -3.42 12.45
C VAL A 17 -21.40 -3.20 11.78
N LEU A 18 -21.32 -3.33 10.43
CA LEU A 18 -20.09 -3.09 9.68
C LEU A 18 -19.77 -1.58 9.46
N ALA A 19 -20.76 -0.71 9.61
CA ALA A 19 -20.61 0.74 9.43
C ALA A 19 -20.05 1.48 10.67
N LEU A 20 -20.08 0.87 11.87
CA LEU A 20 -19.76 1.53 13.14
C LEU A 20 -18.26 1.52 13.54
N ALA A 21 -17.34 0.98 12.72
CA ALA A 21 -15.92 0.85 13.04
C ALA A 21 -14.98 1.70 12.16
N GLY A 22 -15.36 2.92 11.83
CA GLY A 22 -14.51 3.84 11.03
C GLY A 22 -13.90 4.95 11.90
N ILE A 23 -12.70 4.74 12.45
CA ILE A 23 -11.85 5.81 12.99
C ILE A 23 -10.68 6.00 12.03
N GLY A 24 -10.62 7.18 11.40
CA GLY A 24 -9.55 7.56 10.48
C GLY A 24 -8.26 7.87 11.24
N VAL A 25 -7.14 7.36 10.71
CA VAL A 25 -5.78 7.68 11.18
C VAL A 25 -5.20 8.70 10.19
N ALA A 26 -4.68 9.82 10.71
CA ALA A 26 -4.03 10.86 9.93
C ALA A 26 -2.66 10.40 9.40
N GLN A 27 -2.34 10.76 8.16
CA GLN A 27 -1.01 10.53 7.56
C GLN A 27 -0.01 11.63 7.93
N PRO A 28 1.31 11.32 8.01
CA PRO A 28 2.33 12.32 8.32
C PRO A 28 2.55 13.30 7.17
N ARG A 29 2.81 14.55 7.50
CA ARG A 29 3.02 15.69 6.60
C ARG A 29 4.51 15.96 6.40
N ASP A 30 4.91 16.21 5.17
CA ASP A 30 6.32 16.30 4.76
C ASP A 30 6.72 17.70 4.24
N GLU A 31 6.17 18.79 4.79
CA GLU A 31 6.76 20.14 4.63
C GLU A 31 7.62 20.46 5.85
N ARG A 32 8.93 20.58 5.63
CA ARG A 32 9.90 20.85 6.70
C ARG A 32 9.80 22.28 7.18
N LEU A 33 9.57 22.43 8.46
CA LEU A 33 9.57 23.72 9.11
C LEU A 33 11.01 24.15 9.41
N PRO A 34 11.38 25.44 9.20
CA PRO A 34 12.62 25.99 9.74
C PRO A 34 12.71 25.76 11.25
N ARG A 35 13.88 25.37 11.75
CA ARG A 35 14.08 25.10 13.19
C ARG A 35 14.05 26.34 14.08
N ILE A 36 14.24 27.51 13.49
CA ILE A 36 14.39 28.78 14.19
C ILE A 36 13.17 29.65 13.89
N ALA A 37 12.53 30.14 14.92
CA ALA A 37 11.52 31.18 14.84
C ALA A 37 11.96 32.44 15.60
N ILE A 38 11.53 33.61 15.15
CA ILE A 38 11.73 34.87 15.85
C ILE A 38 10.39 35.32 16.40
N ASP A 39 10.30 35.52 17.70
CA ASP A 39 9.09 35.88 18.42
C ASP A 39 8.71 37.33 18.19
N GLU A 40 7.52 37.59 17.67
CA GLU A 40 7.06 38.91 17.24
C GLU A 40 5.61 39.15 17.70
N PRO A 41 5.39 39.45 18.98
CA PRO A 41 4.05 39.86 19.45
C PRO A 41 3.52 41.08 18.68
N VAL A 42 2.26 41.03 18.22
CA VAL A 42 1.67 42.14 17.43
C VAL A 42 1.63 43.47 18.21
N SER A 43 1.64 43.40 19.53
CA SER A 43 1.70 44.57 20.40
C SER A 43 3.08 45.31 20.43
N ARG A 44 4.10 44.70 19.80
CA ARG A 44 5.45 45.28 19.70
C ARG A 44 5.83 45.65 18.27
N PRO A 45 6.80 46.53 18.03
CA PRO A 45 7.36 46.78 16.71
C PRO A 45 7.87 45.49 16.08
N ALA A 46 7.86 45.42 14.73
CA ALA A 46 8.44 44.30 14.02
C ALA A 46 9.92 44.15 14.33
N ALA A 47 10.39 42.92 14.49
CA ALA A 47 11.80 42.65 14.71
C ALA A 47 12.64 43.13 13.52
N ALA A 48 13.77 43.78 13.79
CA ALA A 48 14.63 44.34 12.74
C ALA A 48 15.16 43.25 11.81
N GLU A 49 15.44 42.05 12.36
CA GLU A 49 15.93 40.88 11.65
C GLU A 49 14.91 40.38 10.63
N LEU A 50 13.64 40.45 10.96
CA LEU A 50 12.52 40.02 10.06
C LEU A 50 12.13 41.13 9.06
N GLN A 51 12.74 42.29 9.11
CA GLN A 51 12.57 43.30 8.06
C GLN A 51 13.38 42.98 6.80
N LEU A 52 14.34 42.07 6.87
CA LEU A 52 15.03 41.49 5.71
C LEU A 52 14.10 40.51 4.96
N ARG A 53 14.36 40.28 3.68
CA ARG A 53 13.68 39.19 2.94
C ARG A 53 14.21 37.84 3.41
N ALA A 54 13.36 36.82 3.44
CA ALA A 54 13.77 35.50 3.86
C ALA A 54 15.04 34.96 3.13
N PRO A 55 15.23 35.19 1.81
CA PRO A 55 16.45 34.79 1.11
C PRO A 55 17.73 35.53 1.55
N ASP A 56 17.60 36.68 2.20
CA ASP A 56 18.73 37.48 2.66
C ASP A 56 19.18 37.12 4.09
N LEU A 57 18.44 36.22 4.75
CA LEU A 57 18.78 35.74 6.09
C LEU A 57 19.82 34.62 6.00
N PRO A 58 20.77 34.57 6.94
CA PRO A 58 21.86 33.59 6.90
C PRO A 58 21.38 32.14 7.15
N VAL A 59 20.23 31.96 7.77
CA VAL A 59 19.55 30.68 8.01
C VAL A 59 18.05 30.83 7.81
N PRO A 60 17.35 29.77 7.44
CA PRO A 60 15.90 29.81 7.34
C PRO A 60 15.25 30.07 8.70
N VAL A 61 14.29 31.02 8.72
CA VAL A 61 13.57 31.39 9.93
C VAL A 61 12.07 31.51 9.69
N LEU A 62 11.30 31.29 10.76
CA LEU A 62 9.87 31.59 10.87
C LEU A 62 9.66 32.88 11.62
N ALA A 63 8.62 33.65 11.29
CA ALA A 63 8.14 34.73 12.17
C ALA A 63 7.05 34.13 13.08
N ARG A 64 7.29 34.04 14.40
CA ARG A 64 6.23 33.69 15.33
C ARG A 64 5.44 34.91 15.73
N VAL A 65 4.30 35.11 15.05
CA VAL A 65 3.40 36.25 15.29
C VAL A 65 2.37 35.83 16.33
N SER A 66 2.36 36.52 17.49
CA SER A 66 1.44 36.22 18.57
C SER A 66 0.45 37.33 18.84
N GLY A 67 -0.81 37.01 19.08
CA GLY A 67 -1.85 37.98 19.37
C GLY A 67 -3.23 37.36 19.62
N ASN A 68 -4.20 38.21 19.92
CA ASN A 68 -5.59 37.84 20.12
C ASN A 68 -6.40 38.06 18.83
N VAL A 69 -7.02 36.99 18.30
CA VAL A 69 -7.73 37.04 16.99
C VAL A 69 -8.99 37.89 17.02
N GLU A 70 -9.60 38.11 18.20
CA GLU A 70 -10.82 38.89 18.31
C GLU A 70 -10.54 40.39 18.52
N SER A 71 -9.59 40.74 19.36
CA SER A 71 -9.26 42.12 19.72
C SER A 71 -8.16 42.75 18.88
N GLU A 72 -7.28 41.99 18.29
CA GLU A 72 -6.08 42.42 17.56
C GLU A 72 -6.07 42.00 16.07
N THR A 73 -7.24 41.65 15.51
CA THR A 73 -7.37 41.18 14.11
C THR A 73 -6.65 42.06 13.09
N ALA A 74 -6.87 43.39 13.15
CA ALA A 74 -6.28 44.32 12.20
C ALA A 74 -4.74 44.37 12.29
N LEU A 75 -4.17 44.23 13.50
CA LEU A 75 -2.72 44.18 13.73
C LEU A 75 -2.16 42.87 13.20
N LEU A 76 -2.85 41.75 13.46
CA LEU A 76 -2.47 40.41 12.93
C LEU A 76 -2.49 40.43 11.41
N GLU A 77 -3.53 40.92 10.75
CA GLU A 77 -3.61 41.02 9.29
C GLU A 77 -2.49 41.85 8.69
N ALA A 78 -2.22 43.03 9.28
CA ALA A 78 -1.13 43.89 8.81
C ALA A 78 0.23 43.16 8.90
N ARG A 79 0.45 42.41 9.99
CA ARG A 79 1.69 41.66 10.20
C ARG A 79 1.82 40.49 9.24
N LEU A 80 0.75 39.72 9.05
CA LEU A 80 0.71 38.62 8.09
C LEU A 80 0.94 39.10 6.66
N ALA A 81 0.32 40.21 6.25
CA ALA A 81 0.55 40.79 4.94
C ALA A 81 2.00 41.26 4.76
N GLN A 82 2.60 41.84 5.80
CA GLN A 82 4.02 42.24 5.80
C GLN A 82 4.94 41.03 5.57
N HIS A 83 4.74 39.90 6.29
CA HIS A 83 5.54 38.69 6.11
C HIS A 83 5.28 38.03 4.77
N ALA A 84 4.04 38.03 4.28
CA ALA A 84 3.71 37.51 2.95
C ALA A 84 4.47 38.26 1.84
N SER A 85 4.58 39.61 1.95
CA SER A 85 5.33 40.42 0.98
C SER A 85 6.84 40.09 0.96
N ARG A 86 7.37 39.63 2.08
CA ARG A 86 8.78 39.23 2.27
C ARG A 86 9.05 37.76 2.04
N LYS A 87 8.01 36.94 1.82
CA LYS A 87 8.08 35.49 1.71
C LYS A 87 8.64 34.80 2.96
N THR A 88 8.43 35.43 4.14
CA THR A 88 8.80 34.81 5.42
C THR A 88 7.63 33.95 5.89
N PRO A 89 7.82 32.63 6.11
CA PRO A 89 6.75 31.77 6.62
C PRO A 89 6.40 32.14 8.05
N VAL A 90 5.14 32.04 8.42
CA VAL A 90 4.62 32.48 9.71
C VAL A 90 4.19 31.31 10.58
N TRP A 91 4.60 31.36 11.85
CA TRP A 91 4.02 30.63 12.95
C TRP A 91 3.04 31.55 13.67
N LEU A 92 1.74 31.37 13.42
CA LEU A 92 0.69 32.16 14.02
C LEU A 92 0.30 31.59 15.39
N ALA A 93 0.56 32.32 16.48
CA ALA A 93 0.19 31.96 17.83
C ALA A 93 -1.00 32.78 18.31
N VAL A 94 -2.13 32.12 18.57
CA VAL A 94 -3.37 32.79 18.93
C VAL A 94 -3.85 32.40 20.34
N ALA A 95 -4.26 33.39 21.12
CA ALA A 95 -4.89 33.11 22.41
C ALA A 95 -6.21 32.36 22.19
N GLY A 96 -6.36 31.18 22.83
CA GLY A 96 -7.57 30.39 22.80
C GLY A 96 -8.67 30.97 23.68
N PRO A 97 -9.95 30.61 23.47
CA PRO A 97 -11.05 31.07 24.27
C PRO A 97 -11.00 30.50 25.71
N SER A 98 -11.38 31.31 26.70
CA SER A 98 -11.41 30.89 28.09
C SER A 98 -12.75 30.22 28.49
N GLU A 99 -13.83 30.44 27.74
CA GLU A 99 -15.18 29.97 28.02
C GLU A 99 -15.85 29.42 26.76
N VAL A 100 -16.81 28.52 26.95
CA VAL A 100 -17.54 27.87 25.84
C VAL A 100 -18.26 28.88 24.94
N ALA A 101 -18.84 29.95 25.56
CA ALA A 101 -19.54 30.99 24.83
C ALA A 101 -18.64 31.78 23.87
N GLY A 102 -17.33 31.87 24.16
CA GLY A 102 -16.33 32.56 23.33
C GLY A 102 -15.83 31.71 22.15
N VAL A 103 -16.11 30.41 22.10
CA VAL A 103 -15.50 29.53 21.08
C VAL A 103 -15.94 29.86 19.65
N GLU A 104 -17.22 30.10 19.41
CA GLU A 104 -17.72 30.40 18.04
C GLU A 104 -17.30 31.79 17.53
N PRO A 105 -17.36 32.88 18.31
CA PRO A 105 -16.80 34.16 17.88
C PRO A 105 -15.30 34.07 17.57
N TRP A 106 -14.52 33.46 18.46
CA TRP A 106 -13.09 33.21 18.29
C TRP A 106 -12.79 32.38 17.03
N ARG A 107 -13.54 31.27 16.82
CA ARG A 107 -13.43 30.41 15.64
C ARG A 107 -13.71 31.19 14.35
N THR A 108 -14.75 32.02 14.33
CA THR A 108 -15.11 32.85 13.16
C THR A 108 -13.99 33.84 12.83
N ALA A 109 -13.40 34.47 13.85
CA ALA A 109 -12.30 35.39 13.66
C ALA A 109 -11.05 34.69 13.14
N LEU A 110 -10.70 33.53 13.69
CA LEU A 110 -9.59 32.72 13.25
C LEU A 110 -9.77 32.22 11.80
N HIS A 111 -10.94 31.68 11.48
CA HIS A 111 -11.26 31.23 10.11
C HIS A 111 -11.19 32.40 9.11
N GLY A 112 -11.70 33.59 9.48
CA GLY A 112 -11.59 34.79 8.64
C GLY A 112 -10.14 35.21 8.36
N LEU A 113 -9.26 35.06 9.34
CA LEU A 113 -7.82 35.36 9.19
C LEU A 113 -7.14 34.31 8.31
N LEU A 114 -7.40 33.03 8.55
CA LEU A 114 -6.83 31.91 7.78
C LEU A 114 -7.22 31.96 6.31
N SER A 115 -8.50 32.16 5.99
CA SER A 115 -9.00 32.20 4.61
C SER A 115 -8.29 33.25 3.75
N ARG A 116 -7.89 34.38 4.36
CA ARG A 116 -7.17 35.48 3.67
C ARG A 116 -5.67 35.29 3.57
N HIS A 117 -5.04 34.66 4.58
CA HIS A 117 -3.58 34.61 4.72
C HIS A 117 -2.96 33.20 4.72
N LYS A 118 -3.74 32.15 4.50
CA LYS A 118 -3.29 30.73 4.53
C LYS A 118 -2.00 30.45 3.74
N GLY A 119 -1.75 31.17 2.66
CA GLY A 119 -0.58 30.98 1.82
C GLY A 119 0.78 31.26 2.51
N GLY A 120 0.79 32.12 3.54
CA GLY A 120 1.99 32.49 4.29
C GLY A 120 2.11 31.80 5.66
N ILE A 121 1.07 31.10 6.13
CA ILE A 121 1.05 30.47 7.44
C ILE A 121 1.54 29.03 7.34
N ALA A 122 2.56 28.68 8.13
CA ALA A 122 3.12 27.33 8.23
C ALA A 122 2.66 26.59 9.48
N ILE A 123 2.46 27.31 10.60
CA ILE A 123 1.99 26.75 11.86
C ILE A 123 0.89 27.61 12.44
N VAL A 124 -0.14 27.01 13.02
CA VAL A 124 -1.11 27.70 13.91
C VAL A 124 -1.02 27.08 15.30
N GLU A 125 -0.61 27.92 16.27
CA GLU A 125 -0.55 27.58 17.67
C GLU A 125 -1.77 28.13 18.40
N ILE A 126 -2.46 27.25 19.13
CA ILE A 126 -3.57 27.64 20.00
C ILE A 126 -3.05 27.68 21.44
N GLN A 127 -3.01 28.88 22.02
CA GLN A 127 -2.49 29.09 23.38
C GLN A 127 -3.57 28.84 24.42
N VAL A 128 -3.34 27.91 25.31
CA VAL A 128 -4.25 27.52 26.38
C VAL A 128 -3.78 28.06 27.71
N ALA A 129 -4.48 29.09 28.21
CA ALA A 129 -4.12 29.82 29.42
C ALA A 129 -4.89 29.36 30.67
N GLY A 130 -4.89 28.09 31.00
CA GLY A 130 -5.54 27.56 32.21
C GLY A 130 -7.07 27.46 32.14
N ALA A 131 -7.64 27.44 30.96
CA ALA A 131 -9.04 27.21 30.69
C ALA A 131 -9.48 25.81 31.18
N ASP A 132 -10.78 25.61 31.39
CA ASP A 132 -11.36 24.31 31.58
C ASP A 132 -10.89 23.39 30.44
N ALA A 133 -10.30 22.25 30.78
CA ALA A 133 -9.76 21.30 29.81
C ALA A 133 -10.77 20.92 28.72
N ARG A 134 -12.05 20.97 29.01
CA ARG A 134 -13.15 20.73 28.05
C ARG A 134 -13.24 21.83 26.99
N VAL A 135 -13.11 23.10 27.42
CA VAL A 135 -13.13 24.24 26.48
C VAL A 135 -11.93 24.21 25.59
N ALA A 136 -10.74 23.94 26.14
CA ALA A 136 -9.51 23.79 25.39
C ALA A 136 -9.60 22.65 24.35
N THR A 137 -10.09 21.48 24.79
CA THR A 137 -10.28 20.31 23.90
C THR A 137 -11.25 20.63 22.77
N TYR A 138 -12.36 21.26 23.06
CA TYR A 138 -13.37 21.62 22.07
C TYR A 138 -12.86 22.67 21.08
N ALA A 139 -12.24 23.74 21.56
CA ALA A 139 -11.67 24.80 20.72
C ALA A 139 -10.56 24.27 19.79
N VAL A 140 -9.63 23.48 20.32
CA VAL A 140 -8.53 22.89 19.54
C VAL A 140 -9.05 21.98 18.44
N ARG A 141 -10.03 21.12 18.72
CA ARG A 141 -10.62 20.21 17.74
C ARG A 141 -11.30 20.96 16.60
N LEU A 142 -12.10 21.99 16.92
CA LEU A 142 -12.75 22.82 15.90
C LEU A 142 -11.73 23.56 15.05
N ALA A 143 -10.77 24.25 15.68
CA ALA A 143 -9.73 24.98 14.98
C ALA A 143 -8.89 24.08 14.07
N ALA A 144 -8.46 22.91 14.56
CA ALA A 144 -7.71 21.96 13.76
C ALA A 144 -8.49 21.47 12.53
N THR A 145 -9.80 21.28 12.67
CA THR A 145 -10.66 20.90 11.56
C THR A 145 -10.74 22.02 10.51
N ASP A 146 -10.93 23.26 10.94
CA ASP A 146 -11.03 24.44 10.05
C ASP A 146 -9.67 24.73 9.38
N ILE A 147 -8.56 24.64 10.12
CA ILE A 147 -7.21 24.83 9.59
C ILE A 147 -6.93 23.81 8.47
N ARG A 148 -7.25 22.55 8.74
CA ARG A 148 -7.04 21.47 7.76
C ARG A 148 -7.97 21.57 6.55
N ALA A 149 -9.17 22.12 6.72
CA ALA A 149 -10.09 22.38 5.61
C ALA A 149 -9.59 23.53 4.69
N GLU A 150 -8.93 24.54 5.28
CA GLU A 150 -8.36 25.66 4.52
C GLU A 150 -7.05 25.30 3.81
N ARG A 151 -6.15 24.61 4.50
CA ARG A 151 -4.91 24.09 3.95
C ARG A 151 -4.36 22.96 4.84
N ASP A 152 -4.26 21.77 4.30
CA ASP A 152 -3.83 20.57 5.03
C ASP A 152 -2.34 20.54 5.41
N THR A 153 -1.51 21.37 4.77
CA THR A 153 -0.07 21.49 5.07
C THR A 153 0.25 22.39 6.27
N ILE A 154 -0.73 23.13 6.81
CA ILE A 154 -0.52 23.95 8.01
C ILE A 154 -0.44 23.03 9.24
N ALA A 155 0.68 23.10 9.99
CA ALA A 155 0.83 22.37 11.22
C ALA A 155 -0.02 22.97 12.34
N VAL A 156 -0.66 22.14 13.15
CA VAL A 156 -1.47 22.58 14.31
C VAL A 156 -0.69 22.32 15.58
N ALA A 157 -0.52 23.38 16.39
CA ALA A 157 0.20 23.34 17.64
C ALA A 157 -0.69 23.74 18.81
N ILE A 158 -0.37 23.20 19.98
CA ILE A 158 -0.95 23.64 21.26
C ILE A 158 0.18 24.23 22.13
N GLY A 159 -0.06 25.42 22.71
CA GLY A 159 0.92 26.12 23.53
C GLY A 159 0.27 26.74 24.77
N GLY A 160 1.12 27.42 25.58
CA GLY A 160 0.71 28.08 26.81
C GLY A 160 0.84 27.23 28.08
N PRO A 161 0.60 27.79 29.27
CA PRO A 161 0.90 27.16 30.56
C PRO A 161 0.20 25.83 30.81
N ALA A 162 -0.98 25.62 30.23
CA ALA A 162 -1.76 24.38 30.38
C ALA A 162 -1.58 23.39 29.21
N ALA A 163 -0.77 23.70 28.21
CA ALA A 163 -0.66 22.92 26.97
C ALA A 163 -0.25 21.46 27.19
N ALA A 164 0.77 21.21 28.03
CA ALA A 164 1.25 19.87 28.33
C ALA A 164 0.16 19.00 29.01
N ALA A 165 -0.62 19.57 29.93
CA ALA A 165 -1.73 18.87 30.58
C ALA A 165 -2.92 18.65 29.64
N ALA A 166 -3.17 19.55 28.69
CA ALA A 166 -4.23 19.45 27.70
C ALA A 166 -3.88 18.48 26.57
N TYR A 167 -2.62 18.15 26.31
CA TYR A 167 -2.20 17.20 25.27
C TYR A 167 -2.52 15.75 25.69
N THR A 168 -3.67 15.27 25.31
CA THR A 168 -4.19 13.95 25.65
C THR A 168 -4.37 13.08 24.41
N THR A 169 -4.64 11.78 24.60
CA THR A 169 -4.97 10.86 23.51
C THR A 169 -6.20 11.29 22.69
N GLU A 170 -7.07 12.10 23.27
CA GLU A 170 -8.24 12.66 22.58
C GLU A 170 -7.85 13.78 21.62
N LEU A 171 -6.84 14.59 21.96
CA LEU A 171 -6.35 15.70 21.12
C LEU A 171 -5.22 15.28 20.16
N ALA A 172 -4.51 14.22 20.45
CA ALA A 172 -3.38 13.74 19.63
C ALA A 172 -3.68 13.67 18.11
N PRO A 173 -4.86 13.19 17.65
CA PRO A 173 -5.16 13.15 16.20
C PRO A 173 -5.29 14.52 15.51
N TYR A 174 -5.39 15.58 16.29
CA TYR A 174 -5.62 16.96 15.80
C TYR A 174 -4.38 17.83 15.86
N LEU A 175 -3.32 17.40 16.53
CA LEU A 175 -2.13 18.18 16.84
C LEU A 175 -0.89 17.59 16.17
N ASP A 176 0.01 18.45 15.78
CA ASP A 176 1.32 18.09 15.19
C ASP A 176 2.48 18.50 16.14
N LEU A 177 2.25 19.50 17.00
CA LEU A 177 3.29 20.10 17.87
C LEU A 177 2.74 20.39 19.27
N LEU A 178 3.59 20.13 20.29
CA LEU A 178 3.42 20.68 21.64
C LEU A 178 4.43 21.80 21.85
N VAL A 179 3.96 22.98 22.20
CA VAL A 179 4.79 24.18 22.45
C VAL A 179 4.98 24.37 23.95
N LEU A 180 6.22 24.43 24.37
CA LEU A 180 6.61 24.60 25.77
C LEU A 180 7.40 25.91 25.94
N GLU A 181 7.37 26.49 27.14
CA GLU A 181 8.20 27.63 27.47
C GLU A 181 9.61 27.17 27.89
N ASN A 182 10.60 28.03 27.65
CA ASN A 182 11.99 27.79 28.07
C ASN A 182 12.05 27.57 29.59
N GLY A 183 12.72 26.51 30.02
CA GLY A 183 12.78 26.06 31.41
C GLY A 183 11.78 24.94 31.76
N ALA A 184 10.90 24.51 30.85
CA ALA A 184 10.10 23.34 31.04
C ALA A 184 10.96 22.05 31.07
N ASP A 185 10.47 21.02 31.75
CA ASP A 185 11.09 19.68 31.75
C ASP A 185 10.82 18.97 30.41
N LEU A 186 11.74 19.13 29.46
CA LEU A 186 11.64 18.57 28.11
C LEU A 186 11.63 17.03 28.14
N ASP A 187 12.44 16.42 29.03
CA ASP A 187 12.50 14.98 29.15
C ASP A 187 11.16 14.37 29.64
N ALA A 188 10.48 15.08 30.57
CA ALA A 188 9.17 14.67 31.01
C ALA A 188 8.13 14.82 29.89
N ALA A 189 8.19 15.90 29.13
CA ALA A 189 7.29 16.15 27.99
C ALA A 189 7.51 15.12 26.85
N GLU A 190 8.76 14.82 26.50
CA GLU A 190 9.07 13.77 25.53
C GLU A 190 8.54 12.39 25.97
N ARG A 191 8.75 12.02 27.24
CA ARG A 191 8.18 10.77 27.78
C ARG A 191 6.66 10.74 27.76
N GLN A 192 6.00 11.88 27.98
CA GLN A 192 4.55 11.99 27.86
C GLN A 192 4.07 11.83 26.43
N LEU A 193 4.68 12.56 25.47
CA LEU A 193 4.35 12.48 24.04
C LEU A 193 4.58 11.07 23.49
N ALA A 194 5.70 10.42 23.84
CA ALA A 194 5.96 9.05 23.42
C ALA A 194 4.87 8.04 23.82
N ARG A 195 4.11 8.33 24.89
CA ARG A 195 2.98 7.49 25.34
C ARG A 195 1.66 7.84 24.66
N VAL A 196 1.43 9.14 24.41
CA VAL A 196 0.17 9.67 23.91
C VAL A 196 0.15 9.75 22.39
N ASP A 197 1.24 10.26 21.82
CA ASP A 197 1.41 10.49 20.38
C ASP A 197 2.89 10.41 19.99
N PRO A 198 3.38 9.24 19.57
CA PRO A 198 4.78 9.07 19.16
C PRO A 198 5.20 9.89 17.93
N GLY A 199 4.23 10.42 17.17
CA GLY A 199 4.47 11.27 15.99
C GLY A 199 4.55 12.77 16.28
N ALA A 200 4.11 13.18 17.46
CA ALA A 200 4.15 14.60 17.84
C ALA A 200 5.58 15.08 18.15
N ARG A 201 5.80 16.36 17.90
CA ARG A 201 7.09 17.03 18.05
C ARG A 201 6.99 18.17 19.07
N LEU A 202 8.13 18.58 19.63
CA LEU A 202 8.22 19.66 20.57
C LEU A 202 8.69 20.95 19.91
N ALA A 203 8.14 22.08 20.33
CA ALA A 203 8.67 23.40 20.07
C ALA A 203 8.93 24.13 21.42
N VAL A 204 9.96 24.94 21.49
CA VAL A 204 10.30 25.71 22.69
C VAL A 204 10.25 27.20 22.39
N THR A 205 9.54 27.95 23.24
CA THR A 205 9.38 29.41 23.13
C THR A 205 10.09 30.15 24.31
N GLY A 206 10.21 31.45 24.22
CA GLY A 206 10.80 32.27 25.28
C GLY A 206 12.31 32.16 25.36
N MET A 207 12.96 31.69 24.29
CA MET A 207 14.42 31.68 24.21
C MET A 207 14.97 33.12 24.13
N THR A 208 16.03 33.40 24.88
CA THR A 208 16.66 34.74 24.88
C THR A 208 18.17 34.61 24.62
N THR A 209 18.72 35.59 23.90
CA THR A 209 20.15 35.77 23.72
C THR A 209 20.63 36.82 24.70
N ASP A 210 21.55 36.45 25.61
CA ASP A 210 22.24 37.38 26.54
C ASP A 210 23.47 37.97 25.88
N ALA A 211 24.42 38.54 26.68
CA ALA A 211 25.68 39.10 26.21
C ALA A 211 26.54 38.09 25.42
N ASP A 212 26.43 36.80 25.74
CA ASP A 212 27.06 35.66 25.03
C ASP A 212 26.15 35.06 23.95
N GLY A 213 25.27 35.85 23.36
CA GLY A 213 24.21 35.47 22.47
C GLY A 213 24.53 34.45 21.39
N PRO A 214 25.59 34.60 20.59
CA PRO A 214 25.97 33.65 19.56
C PRO A 214 26.27 32.26 20.10
N ALA A 215 27.04 32.16 21.17
CA ALA A 215 27.42 30.87 21.73
C ALA A 215 26.22 30.11 22.32
N ARG A 216 25.33 30.82 23.01
CA ARG A 216 24.13 30.24 23.61
C ARG A 216 23.16 29.72 22.55
N MET A 217 22.96 30.49 21.48
CA MET A 217 22.07 30.06 20.39
C MET A 217 22.63 28.84 19.67
N ILE A 218 23.91 28.83 19.34
CA ILE A 218 24.60 27.67 18.76
C ILE A 218 24.49 26.45 19.69
N GLU A 219 24.68 26.63 20.97
CA GLU A 219 24.60 25.56 21.95
C GLU A 219 23.19 24.98 22.05
N SER A 220 22.14 25.82 22.13
CA SER A 220 20.76 25.40 22.18
C SER A 220 20.37 24.61 20.92
N GLU A 221 20.67 25.15 19.73
CA GLU A 221 20.31 24.49 18.47
C GLU A 221 21.05 23.16 18.31
N LEU A 222 22.34 23.09 18.61
CA LEU A 222 23.12 21.86 18.56
C LEU A 222 22.67 20.82 19.60
N THR A 223 22.25 21.29 20.79
CA THR A 223 21.80 20.39 21.86
C THR A 223 20.47 19.74 21.53
N SER A 224 19.62 20.42 20.80
CA SER A 224 18.30 19.91 20.38
C SER A 224 18.33 19.06 19.10
N LEU A 225 19.43 19.05 18.34
CA LEU A 225 19.55 18.22 17.16
C LEU A 225 19.44 16.73 17.52
N GLY A 226 18.57 16.02 16.82
CA GLY A 226 18.27 14.59 17.06
C GLY A 226 17.49 14.30 18.34
N THR A 227 16.84 15.32 18.94
CA THR A 227 15.85 15.17 20.02
C THR A 227 14.43 15.38 19.45
N GLY A 228 13.41 15.20 20.29
CA GLY A 228 12.02 15.53 19.93
C GLY A 228 11.75 17.02 19.69
N VAL A 229 12.69 17.91 20.07
CA VAL A 229 12.56 19.36 19.86
C VAL A 229 12.96 19.73 18.44
N VAL A 230 11.99 20.22 17.67
CA VAL A 230 12.19 20.55 16.25
C VAL A 230 12.25 22.04 15.97
N LEU A 231 11.87 22.89 16.92
CA LEU A 231 11.71 24.33 16.71
C LEU A 231 11.96 25.12 17.98
N HIS A 232 12.76 26.21 17.88
CA HIS A 232 12.97 27.19 18.95
C HIS A 232 12.51 28.59 18.51
N ALA A 233 11.73 29.27 19.36
CA ALA A 233 11.34 30.65 19.15
C ALA A 233 12.18 31.58 20.03
N TRP A 234 12.94 32.46 19.39
CA TRP A 234 13.90 33.40 20.02
C TRP A 234 13.31 34.79 20.11
N SER A 235 13.39 35.36 21.27
CA SER A 235 12.94 36.75 21.49
C SER A 235 13.91 37.76 20.85
N PRO A 236 13.40 38.83 20.20
CA PRO A 236 14.22 39.88 19.64
C PRO A 236 15.10 40.54 20.70
N SER A 237 16.40 40.63 20.43
CA SER A 237 17.39 41.23 21.31
C SER A 237 18.59 41.77 20.50
N PRO A 238 19.39 42.67 21.00
CA PRO A 238 20.57 43.16 20.28
C PRO A 238 21.60 42.08 19.91
N GLY A 239 21.60 40.96 20.61
CA GLY A 239 22.46 39.79 20.32
C GLY A 239 21.91 38.87 19.25
N LEU A 240 20.66 38.98 18.82
CA LEU A 240 20.02 38.03 17.93
C LEU A 240 20.61 38.04 16.51
N ALA A 241 20.82 39.21 15.89
CA ALA A 241 21.38 39.30 14.55
C ALA A 241 22.81 38.75 14.44
N PRO A 242 23.72 39.02 15.39
CA PRO A 242 25.02 38.33 15.47
C PRO A 242 24.87 36.82 15.63
N ALA A 243 23.94 36.37 16.47
CA ALA A 243 23.70 34.95 16.72
C ALA A 243 23.23 34.20 15.47
N LEU A 244 22.26 34.77 14.73
CA LEU A 244 21.79 34.22 13.45
C LEU A 244 22.91 34.10 12.42
N ARG A 245 23.79 35.09 12.33
CA ARG A 245 24.98 35.03 11.45
C ARG A 245 25.95 33.93 11.85
N ALA A 246 26.13 33.73 13.14
CA ALA A 246 26.98 32.67 13.65
C ALA A 246 26.43 31.25 13.39
N LEU A 247 25.17 31.10 13.16
CA LEU A 247 24.54 29.80 12.75
C LEU A 247 24.72 29.47 11.26
N SER A 248 25.19 30.42 10.44
CA SER A 248 25.36 30.17 8.99
C SER A 248 26.18 28.92 8.66
N PRO A 249 27.27 28.57 9.38
CA PRO A 249 28.01 27.34 9.15
C PRO A 249 27.23 26.06 9.47
N LEU A 250 26.11 26.17 10.19
CA LEU A 250 25.25 25.05 10.59
C LEU A 250 24.02 24.89 9.70
N THR A 251 23.83 25.70 8.65
CA THR A 251 22.60 25.67 7.83
C THR A 251 22.29 24.27 7.32
N SER A 252 23.30 23.54 6.85
CA SER A 252 23.12 22.17 6.38
C SER A 252 22.63 21.19 7.47
N LEU A 253 23.10 21.40 8.72
CA LEU A 253 22.64 20.61 9.87
C LEU A 253 21.22 21.01 10.31
N LEU A 254 20.92 22.29 10.29
CA LEU A 254 19.61 22.82 10.71
C LEU A 254 18.51 22.46 9.73
N GLU A 255 18.84 22.27 8.45
CA GLU A 255 17.95 21.81 7.38
C GLU A 255 17.96 20.29 7.20
N GLY A 256 18.90 19.58 7.83
CA GLY A 256 19.11 18.15 7.72
C GLY A 256 18.09 17.32 8.54
N GLU A 257 18.01 16.05 8.20
CA GLU A 257 17.36 15.02 9.03
C GLU A 257 18.40 14.44 9.98
N ILE A 258 18.52 14.99 11.17
CA ILE A 258 19.62 14.68 12.07
C ILE A 258 19.21 13.64 13.10
N SER A 259 19.94 12.52 13.13
CA SER A 259 19.84 11.48 14.15
C SER A 259 21.10 11.45 15.02
N PRO A 260 20.98 11.30 16.35
CA PRO A 260 22.15 11.09 17.21
C PRO A 260 22.70 9.68 16.99
N LEU A 261 24.02 9.57 16.89
CA LEU A 261 24.74 8.30 16.88
C LEU A 261 25.28 7.97 18.27
N ASP A 262 25.28 6.72 18.64
CA ASP A 262 25.97 6.25 19.86
C ASP A 262 27.48 6.35 19.64
N ALA A 263 28.09 7.33 20.29
CA ALA A 263 29.49 7.57 20.21
C ALA A 263 30.35 6.37 20.63
N LYS A 264 29.87 5.55 21.59
CA LYS A 264 30.57 4.35 22.06
C LYS A 264 30.46 3.22 21.00
N ALA A 265 29.28 3.02 20.42
CA ALA A 265 29.09 2.04 19.34
C ALA A 265 29.90 2.43 18.09
N ALA A 266 30.06 3.71 17.83
CA ALA A 266 30.89 4.26 16.76
C ALA A 266 32.39 4.18 17.02
N GLY A 267 32.81 3.73 18.21
CA GLY A 267 34.25 3.68 18.62
C GLY A 267 34.88 5.05 18.72
N LEU A 268 34.08 6.10 19.06
CA LEU A 268 34.61 7.43 19.25
C LEU A 268 35.51 7.47 20.47
N ALA A 269 36.77 7.90 20.30
CA ALA A 269 37.69 8.21 21.35
C ALA A 269 38.33 9.56 21.09
N LEU A 270 38.34 10.41 22.12
CA LEU A 270 38.94 11.74 22.13
C LEU A 270 40.05 11.75 23.16
N ALA A 271 41.29 12.06 22.75
CA ALA A 271 42.46 12.10 23.65
C ALA A 271 43.18 13.42 23.54
N GLN A 272 43.59 13.95 24.67
CA GLN A 272 44.48 15.10 24.78
C GLN A 272 45.83 14.62 25.25
N GLY A 273 46.82 14.56 24.34
CA GLY A 273 48.05 13.85 24.57
C GLY A 273 47.82 12.36 24.85
N SER A 274 48.28 11.87 25.99
CA SER A 274 48.05 10.48 26.42
C SER A 274 46.78 10.26 27.26
N ARG A 275 46.04 11.34 27.54
CA ARG A 275 44.85 11.28 28.40
C ARG A 275 43.58 11.12 27.57
N ASP A 276 42.80 10.10 27.85
CA ASP A 276 41.41 9.95 27.31
C ASP A 276 40.51 11.03 27.95
N VAL A 277 39.90 11.86 27.13
CA VAL A 277 38.96 12.92 27.51
C VAL A 277 37.54 12.68 26.99
N THR A 278 37.26 11.53 26.37
CA THR A 278 35.96 11.21 25.78
C THR A 278 34.82 11.38 26.78
N GLY A 279 34.98 10.89 28.01
CA GLY A 279 33.95 11.01 29.05
C GLY A 279 33.86 12.38 29.73
N SER A 280 34.91 13.21 29.61
CA SER A 280 34.97 14.53 30.25
C SER A 280 34.72 15.70 29.28
N LEU A 281 34.86 15.47 27.99
CA LEU A 281 34.61 16.47 26.96
C LEU A 281 33.15 16.33 26.46
N ARG A 282 32.41 17.43 26.59
CA ARG A 282 31.04 17.44 26.06
C ARG A 282 31.09 17.31 24.55
N HIS A 283 30.39 16.30 23.99
CA HIS A 283 30.38 16.05 22.57
C HIS A 283 29.05 15.44 22.13
N ARG A 284 28.73 15.55 20.82
CA ARG A 284 27.66 14.88 20.15
C ARG A 284 28.10 14.36 18.78
N LEU A 285 27.82 13.11 18.52
CA LEU A 285 28.00 12.50 17.21
C LEU A 285 26.64 12.45 16.53
N LEU A 286 26.55 13.05 15.36
CA LEU A 286 25.29 13.28 14.62
C LEU A 286 25.42 12.70 13.21
N PHE A 287 24.33 12.23 12.72
CA PHE A 287 24.21 11.71 11.36
C PHE A 287 23.06 12.41 10.64
N ASP A 288 23.34 12.99 9.48
CA ASP A 288 22.32 13.59 8.62
C ASP A 288 21.79 12.53 7.65
N GLU A 289 20.55 12.09 7.83
CA GLU A 289 19.90 11.04 7.04
C GLU A 289 19.68 11.44 5.58
N ARG A 290 19.63 12.73 5.29
CA ARG A 290 19.45 13.24 3.94
C ARG A 290 20.73 13.28 3.12
N THR A 291 21.80 13.82 3.69
CA THR A 291 23.11 13.94 3.04
C THR A 291 24.03 12.79 3.40
N PHE A 292 23.67 12.05 4.48
CA PHE A 292 24.41 10.95 5.08
C PHE A 292 25.81 11.36 5.57
N ALA A 293 25.93 12.62 5.82
CA ALA A 293 27.11 13.16 6.44
C ALA A 293 27.13 12.81 7.91
N THR A 294 28.30 12.43 8.40
CA THR A 294 28.55 12.28 9.83
C THR A 294 29.22 13.53 10.38
N TYR A 295 28.68 14.02 11.47
CA TYR A 295 29.20 15.22 12.14
C TYR A 295 29.53 14.90 13.59
N LEU A 296 30.67 15.42 14.07
CA LEU A 296 31.02 15.45 15.49
C LEU A 296 31.04 16.90 15.93
N VAL A 297 30.24 17.21 16.93
CA VAL A 297 30.30 18.48 17.62
C VAL A 297 30.92 18.25 19.01
N TYR A 298 31.90 19.02 19.38
CA TYR A 298 32.45 19.02 20.74
C TYR A 298 32.69 20.41 21.24
N TRP A 299 32.57 20.60 22.54
CA TRP A 299 32.81 21.88 23.23
C TRP A 299 34.23 21.88 23.80
N SER A 300 35.11 22.51 23.08
CA SER A 300 36.53 22.55 23.42
C SER A 300 36.83 23.63 24.48
N PRO A 301 37.53 23.32 25.57
CA PRO A 301 38.15 24.34 26.41
C PRO A 301 39.22 25.05 25.61
N ALA A 302 39.51 26.33 25.95
CA ALA A 302 40.63 27.04 25.34
C ALA A 302 41.96 26.38 25.77
N SER A 303 42.67 25.78 24.81
CA SER A 303 43.95 25.10 25.03
C SER A 303 44.81 25.22 23.78
N ALA A 304 46.15 25.23 23.99
CA ALA A 304 47.11 25.14 22.91
C ALA A 304 47.34 23.72 22.41
N ASP A 305 46.84 22.71 23.13
CA ASP A 305 47.03 21.30 22.78
C ASP A 305 46.10 20.87 21.64
N LEU A 306 46.56 19.89 20.87
CA LEU A 306 45.75 19.24 19.84
C LEU A 306 44.95 18.08 20.46
N LEU A 307 43.68 18.01 20.09
CA LEU A 307 42.83 16.86 20.38
C LEU A 307 43.08 15.75 19.35
N GLN A 308 43.42 14.56 19.82
CA GLN A 308 43.47 13.38 18.98
C GLN A 308 42.09 12.73 18.93
N LEU A 309 41.56 12.62 17.73
CA LEU A 309 40.29 12.00 17.44
C LEU A 309 40.52 10.59 16.89
N SER A 310 39.83 9.63 17.43
CA SER A 310 39.70 8.28 16.82
C SER A 310 38.24 7.94 16.63
N LEU A 311 37.91 7.42 15.46
CA LEU A 311 36.54 7.02 15.10
C LEU A 311 36.55 5.76 14.22
N THR A 312 35.70 4.80 14.51
CA THR A 312 35.61 3.53 13.79
C THR A 312 34.48 3.52 12.74
N LEU A 313 33.92 4.66 12.40
CA LEU A 313 32.95 4.78 11.34
C LEU A 313 33.60 4.75 9.95
N PRO A 314 32.89 4.25 8.90
CA PRO A 314 33.34 4.34 7.52
C PRO A 314 33.27 5.79 7.05
N VAL A 315 34.30 6.55 7.30
CA VAL A 315 34.44 7.95 6.89
C VAL A 315 35.46 8.04 5.77
N ASP A 316 35.03 8.53 4.61
CA ASP A 316 35.90 8.70 3.45
C ASP A 316 36.41 10.13 3.36
N GLY A 317 37.77 10.31 3.44
CA GLY A 317 38.41 11.59 3.30
C GLY A 317 38.82 12.25 4.61
N ALA A 318 39.67 13.28 4.50
CA ALA A 318 40.05 14.08 5.64
C ALA A 318 38.84 14.91 6.16
N PRO A 319 38.60 14.96 7.47
CA PRO A 319 37.49 15.70 8.02
C PRO A 319 37.65 17.21 7.83
N GLY A 320 36.56 17.88 7.48
CA GLY A 320 36.49 19.34 7.51
C GLY A 320 36.22 19.80 8.94
N VAL A 321 37.09 20.63 9.51
CA VAL A 321 36.94 21.14 10.90
C VAL A 321 36.67 22.62 10.87
N ARG A 322 35.63 23.07 11.61
CA ARG A 322 35.27 24.49 11.73
C ARG A 322 35.02 24.89 13.19
N ARG A 323 35.51 26.06 13.56
CA ARG A 323 35.08 26.73 14.79
C ARG A 323 33.68 27.34 14.52
N LEU A 324 32.71 27.06 15.38
CA LEU A 324 31.34 27.53 15.15
C LEU A 324 31.10 28.98 15.57
N SER A 325 31.95 29.55 16.44
CA SER A 325 31.81 30.94 16.87
C SER A 325 32.04 31.99 15.76
N ASP A 326 32.85 31.65 14.77
CA ASP A 326 33.26 32.57 13.68
C ASP A 326 33.26 31.89 12.30
N GLY A 327 32.96 30.61 12.23
CA GLY A 327 32.96 29.83 10.98
C GLY A 327 34.37 29.52 10.44
N GLN A 328 35.42 29.86 11.13
CA GLN A 328 36.81 29.67 10.68
C GLN A 328 37.14 28.19 10.48
N ARG A 329 37.67 27.81 9.30
CA ARG A 329 38.24 26.49 9.08
C ARG A 329 39.51 26.30 9.89
N LEU A 330 39.60 25.16 10.54
CA LEU A 330 40.75 24.77 11.35
C LEU A 330 41.56 23.69 10.64
N PRO A 331 42.92 23.71 10.75
CA PRO A 331 43.76 22.71 10.12
C PRO A 331 43.61 21.36 10.81
N VAL A 332 43.59 20.30 10.02
CA VAL A 332 43.63 18.91 10.49
C VAL A 332 45.02 18.36 10.19
N THR A 333 45.67 17.80 11.20
CA THR A 333 46.99 17.16 11.05
C THR A 333 46.87 15.67 11.40
N ASP A 334 47.89 14.89 10.96
CA ASP A 334 48.03 13.46 11.27
C ASP A 334 46.74 12.65 10.98
N TYR A 335 46.11 12.94 9.83
CA TYR A 335 44.97 12.15 9.37
C TYR A 335 45.46 10.80 8.87
N HIS A 336 45.04 9.74 9.54
CA HIS A 336 45.26 8.36 9.13
C HIS A 336 43.98 7.58 9.14
N ARG A 337 43.77 6.78 8.06
CA ARG A 337 42.69 5.82 7.98
C ARG A 337 43.29 4.42 7.80
N VAL A 338 42.96 3.53 8.70
CA VAL A 338 43.27 2.11 8.58
C VAL A 338 42.16 1.43 7.82
N ALA A 339 42.39 1.14 6.55
CA ALA A 339 41.37 0.54 5.64
C ALA A 339 40.85 -0.79 6.18
N GLU A 340 41.62 -1.58 6.86
CA GLU A 340 41.29 -2.90 7.40
C GLU A 340 40.33 -2.85 8.59
N THR A 341 40.43 -1.81 9.43
CA THR A 341 39.59 -1.66 10.62
C THR A 341 38.52 -0.59 10.47
N GLY A 342 38.56 0.23 9.42
CA GLY A 342 37.75 1.44 9.32
C GLY A 342 38.10 2.53 10.31
N LEU A 343 39.17 2.32 11.12
CA LEU A 343 39.57 3.27 12.13
C LEU A 343 40.15 4.52 11.47
N THR A 344 39.53 5.66 11.75
CA THR A 344 39.99 6.98 11.33
C THR A 344 40.56 7.70 12.52
N THR A 345 41.80 8.22 12.40
CA THR A 345 42.46 9.03 13.42
C THR A 345 42.87 10.38 12.83
N ALA A 346 42.74 11.44 13.59
CA ALA A 346 43.12 12.79 13.21
C ALA A 346 43.51 13.62 14.42
N ARG A 347 44.38 14.64 14.24
CA ARG A 347 44.64 15.66 15.26
C ARG A 347 43.96 16.96 14.85
N VAL A 348 43.17 17.52 15.76
CA VAL A 348 42.41 18.75 15.56
C VAL A 348 42.73 19.77 16.67
N PRO A 349 42.77 21.08 16.39
CA PRO A 349 43.07 22.08 17.39
C PRO A 349 41.93 22.28 18.40
N LEU A 350 42.24 22.75 19.59
CA LEU A 350 41.32 23.09 20.67
C LEU A 350 41.19 24.63 20.78
N PRO A 351 40.32 25.26 19.95
CA PRO A 351 40.27 26.72 19.87
C PRO A 351 39.48 27.39 20.99
N GLY A 352 38.83 26.65 21.85
CA GLY A 352 37.82 27.14 22.78
C GLY A 352 36.44 27.29 22.12
N GLY A 353 35.40 26.85 22.80
CA GLY A 353 34.03 26.87 22.33
C GLY A 353 33.65 25.67 21.45
N PRO A 354 32.47 25.70 20.81
CA PRO A 354 31.99 24.57 20.00
C PRO A 354 32.72 24.47 18.67
N VAL A 355 33.13 23.24 18.33
CA VAL A 355 33.82 22.87 17.09
C VAL A 355 33.00 21.81 16.38
N LEU A 356 32.79 22.02 15.08
CA LEU A 356 32.14 21.08 14.19
C LEU A 356 33.18 20.35 13.35
N ILE A 357 33.15 19.04 13.37
CA ILE A 357 33.87 18.17 12.45
C ILE A 357 32.85 17.57 11.46
N ASN A 358 33.05 17.86 10.19
CA ASN A 358 32.30 17.23 9.09
C ASN A 358 33.19 16.17 8.44
N PHE A 359 32.77 14.92 8.53
CA PHE A 359 33.50 13.78 7.94
C PHE A 359 33.21 13.55 6.44
N SER A 360 32.35 14.34 5.82
CA SER A 360 31.97 14.26 4.43
C SER A 360 32.63 15.27 3.50
N GLU A 361 33.26 16.31 4.05
CA GLU A 361 34.01 17.32 3.29
C GLU A 361 35.31 16.69 2.74
N GLY A 362 35.30 16.18 1.53
CA GLY A 362 36.44 15.57 0.86
C GLY A 362 36.17 14.23 0.16
N ALA A 363 34.98 13.70 0.35
CA ALA A 363 34.59 12.37 -0.19
C ALA A 363 34.45 12.28 -1.72
N THR A 364 34.56 13.40 -2.45
CA THR A 364 34.21 13.44 -3.89
C THR A 364 35.33 12.92 -4.81
N GLU A 365 36.55 12.75 -4.36
CA GLU A 365 37.66 12.41 -5.27
C GLU A 365 38.39 11.07 -5.04
N VAL A 366 38.16 10.37 -3.93
CA VAL A 366 38.99 9.22 -3.52
C VAL A 366 38.38 7.84 -3.73
N LEU A 367 37.14 7.72 -4.17
CA LEU A 367 36.47 6.42 -4.34
C LEU A 367 36.96 5.54 -5.52
N VAL A 368 37.92 5.97 -6.33
CA VAL A 368 38.27 5.30 -7.60
C VAL A 368 39.60 4.52 -7.60
N GLN A 369 40.47 4.66 -6.65
CA GLN A 369 41.76 3.94 -6.69
C GLN A 369 42.17 3.31 -5.37
N ARG A 370 41.99 2.02 -5.20
CA ARG A 370 42.97 1.00 -4.78
C ARG A 370 42.34 -0.38 -4.63
N SER A 371 42.45 -1.16 -5.69
CA SER A 371 42.41 -2.62 -5.61
C SER A 371 43.79 -3.14 -5.26
N GLY A 372 43.96 -3.58 -4.03
CA GLY A 372 45.14 -4.33 -3.55
C GLY A 372 44.70 -5.39 -2.57
N VAL A 373 44.96 -6.63 -2.94
CA VAL A 373 44.61 -7.85 -2.16
C VAL A 373 45.25 -7.82 -0.82
N SER A 374 44.48 -7.83 0.26
CA SER A 374 44.87 -8.22 1.59
C SER A 374 43.74 -9.06 2.22
N ALA A 375 44.07 -10.02 3.06
CA ALA A 375 43.14 -10.96 3.67
C ALA A 375 41.97 -10.22 4.34
N ALA A 376 40.81 -10.26 3.74
CA ALA A 376 39.71 -9.35 4.03
C ALA A 376 39.08 -9.67 5.39
N ARG A 377 39.16 -8.75 6.32
CA ARG A 377 38.18 -8.66 7.40
C ARG A 377 36.78 -8.59 6.80
N GLN A 378 35.89 -9.42 7.30
CA GLN A 378 34.49 -9.41 6.92
C GLN A 378 33.86 -8.07 7.37
N LEU A 379 33.36 -7.28 6.44
CA LEU A 379 32.69 -6.02 6.77
C LEU A 379 31.47 -6.29 7.64
N THR A 380 31.16 -5.37 8.55
CA THR A 380 29.91 -5.42 9.32
C THR A 380 28.72 -5.09 8.41
N VAL A 381 27.53 -5.46 8.82
CA VAL A 381 26.33 -5.18 8.01
C VAL A 381 26.08 -3.67 7.90
N GLU A 382 26.36 -2.91 8.95
CA GLU A 382 26.26 -1.46 8.98
C GLU A 382 27.23 -0.81 7.99
N GLU A 383 28.47 -1.30 7.93
CA GLU A 383 29.45 -0.83 6.95
C GLU A 383 29.02 -1.11 5.50
N ILE A 384 28.44 -2.29 5.24
CA ILE A 384 27.94 -2.66 3.91
C ILE A 384 26.78 -1.75 3.50
N ILE A 385 25.82 -1.50 4.39
CA ILE A 385 24.67 -0.63 4.13
C ILE A 385 25.12 0.83 3.95
N ALA A 386 26.01 1.34 4.80
CA ALA A 386 26.52 2.70 4.65
C ALA A 386 27.23 2.92 3.31
N ARG A 387 28.04 1.97 2.85
CA ARG A 387 28.72 2.03 1.54
C ARG A 387 27.72 1.92 0.38
N HIS A 388 26.69 1.06 0.52
CA HIS A 388 25.61 0.97 -0.46
C HIS A 388 24.88 2.32 -0.59
N GLN A 389 24.56 2.95 0.52
CA GLN A 389 23.92 4.24 0.54
C GLN A 389 24.79 5.35 -0.10
N LEU A 390 26.08 5.38 0.16
CA LEU A 390 27.03 6.31 -0.47
C LEU A 390 27.06 6.11 -1.99
N GLN A 391 27.14 4.86 -2.44
CA GLN A 391 27.12 4.53 -3.86
C GLN A 391 25.82 4.99 -4.53
N GLN A 392 24.67 4.74 -3.89
CA GLN A 392 23.37 5.12 -4.44
C GLN A 392 23.25 6.63 -4.62
N ARG A 393 23.72 7.44 -3.65
CA ARG A 393 23.71 8.90 -3.75
C ARG A 393 24.64 9.43 -4.81
N ALA A 394 25.84 8.86 -4.86
CA ALA A 394 26.78 9.23 -5.93
C ALA A 394 26.14 8.99 -7.29
N GLN A 395 25.38 7.90 -7.43
CA GLN A 395 24.63 7.60 -8.62
C GLN A 395 23.46 8.55 -8.86
N ASP A 396 22.66 8.87 -7.84
CA ASP A 396 21.54 9.81 -7.94
C ASP A 396 22.01 11.22 -8.36
N THR A 397 23.21 11.60 -7.96
CA THR A 397 23.85 12.86 -8.41
C THR A 397 24.27 12.81 -9.88
N LEU A 398 24.71 11.65 -10.37
CA LEU A 398 25.16 11.46 -11.74
C LEU A 398 23.99 11.29 -12.73
N VAL A 399 22.91 10.66 -12.29
CA VAL A 399 21.72 10.36 -13.11
C VAL A 399 20.64 11.38 -12.79
N ARG A 400 20.55 12.44 -13.58
CA ARG A 400 19.53 13.47 -13.46
C ARG A 400 18.17 13.05 -13.99
N SER A 401 18.18 12.30 -15.07
CA SER A 401 16.98 11.76 -15.71
C SER A 401 17.31 10.56 -16.59
N TYR A 402 16.31 9.74 -16.89
CA TYR A 402 16.42 8.71 -17.91
C TYR A 402 15.09 8.40 -18.58
N ILE A 403 15.18 7.89 -19.81
CA ILE A 403 14.06 7.33 -20.55
C ILE A 403 14.35 5.85 -20.73
N ALA A 404 13.35 4.99 -20.52
CA ALA A 404 13.47 3.56 -20.75
C ALA A 404 12.17 2.99 -21.30
N GLU A 405 12.23 1.92 -22.07
CA GLU A 405 11.06 1.16 -22.45
C GLU A 405 10.88 -0.02 -21.49
N ALA A 406 9.65 -0.32 -21.12
CA ALA A 406 9.34 -1.44 -20.25
C ALA A 406 8.20 -2.26 -20.82
N ARG A 407 8.38 -3.57 -20.82
CA ARG A 407 7.31 -4.53 -21.02
C ARG A 407 6.80 -5.00 -19.67
N MET A 408 5.48 -4.93 -19.49
CA MET A 408 4.80 -5.41 -18.30
C MET A 408 3.82 -6.51 -18.68
N ASP A 409 3.95 -7.67 -18.05
CA ASP A 409 3.08 -8.81 -18.20
C ASP A 409 2.41 -9.10 -16.85
N GLN A 410 1.08 -9.32 -16.85
CA GLN A 410 0.30 -9.59 -15.63
C GLN A 410 -0.66 -10.75 -15.85
N HIS A 411 -0.68 -11.67 -14.90
CA HIS A 411 -1.54 -12.85 -14.89
C HIS A 411 -2.53 -12.74 -13.74
N PHE A 412 -3.82 -12.69 -14.04
CA PHE A 412 -4.91 -12.59 -13.08
C PHE A 412 -5.62 -13.93 -12.95
N ARG A 413 -5.63 -14.50 -11.76
CA ARG A 413 -6.20 -15.81 -11.45
C ARG A 413 -7.28 -15.70 -10.38
N PRO A 414 -8.57 -15.53 -10.79
CA PRO A 414 -9.65 -15.29 -9.86
C PRO A 414 -10.08 -16.54 -9.10
N ASN A 415 -10.02 -17.71 -9.73
CA ASN A 415 -10.39 -18.99 -9.11
C ASN A 415 -9.56 -20.15 -9.68
N MET A 416 -9.77 -21.37 -9.17
CA MET A 416 -8.98 -22.53 -9.55
C MET A 416 -9.48 -23.26 -10.80
N ALA A 417 -10.74 -23.08 -11.13
CA ALA A 417 -11.38 -23.74 -12.26
C ALA A 417 -11.26 -22.95 -13.58
N ASP A 418 -10.96 -21.67 -13.48
CA ASP A 418 -10.91 -20.74 -14.61
C ASP A 418 -9.45 -20.40 -14.96
N PRO A 419 -9.06 -20.49 -16.26
CA PRO A 419 -7.72 -20.11 -16.69
C PRO A 419 -7.37 -18.62 -16.46
N GLY A 420 -8.29 -17.82 -15.95
CA GLY A 420 -8.08 -16.41 -15.67
C GLY A 420 -7.83 -15.57 -16.92
N TYR A 421 -7.28 -14.38 -16.75
CA TYR A 421 -6.93 -13.52 -17.88
C TYR A 421 -5.53 -12.93 -17.73
N ASP A 422 -4.92 -12.65 -18.88
CA ASP A 422 -3.55 -12.18 -19.00
C ASP A 422 -3.52 -10.80 -19.66
N VAL A 423 -2.71 -9.90 -19.13
CA VAL A 423 -2.55 -8.53 -19.61
C VAL A 423 -1.09 -8.27 -19.96
N ALA A 424 -0.85 -7.64 -21.10
CA ALA A 424 0.45 -7.15 -21.47
C ALA A 424 0.39 -5.67 -21.84
N SER A 425 1.39 -4.92 -21.44
CA SER A 425 1.61 -3.57 -21.92
C SER A 425 3.08 -3.30 -22.22
N THR A 426 3.32 -2.46 -23.22
CA THR A 426 4.64 -1.86 -23.47
C THR A 426 4.52 -0.39 -23.17
N ASN A 427 5.45 0.14 -22.40
CA ASN A 427 5.40 1.49 -21.86
C ASN A 427 6.73 2.19 -22.05
N ARG A 428 6.71 3.50 -22.25
CA ARG A 428 7.90 4.35 -22.25
C ARG A 428 7.90 5.18 -20.98
N TYR A 429 8.89 4.98 -20.14
CA TYR A 429 9.07 5.64 -18.86
C TYR A 429 9.94 6.87 -18.99
N PHE A 430 9.56 7.93 -18.28
CA PHE A 430 10.28 9.17 -18.09
C PHE A 430 10.52 9.34 -16.59
N VAL A 431 11.77 9.26 -16.18
CA VAL A 431 12.15 9.36 -14.75
C VAL A 431 13.10 10.51 -14.57
N SER A 432 12.78 11.41 -13.62
CA SER A 432 13.61 12.57 -13.26
C SER A 432 13.50 12.81 -11.75
N GLY A 433 14.57 12.54 -11.02
CA GLY A 433 14.54 12.51 -9.55
C GLY A 433 13.47 11.54 -9.05
N ASP A 434 12.54 12.05 -8.25
CA ASP A 434 11.42 11.27 -7.70
C ASP A 434 10.19 11.26 -8.63
N GLU A 435 10.21 11.99 -9.76
CA GLU A 435 9.11 12.01 -10.71
C GLU A 435 9.19 10.82 -11.67
N VAL A 436 8.13 10.02 -11.71
CA VAL A 436 7.99 8.89 -12.62
C VAL A 436 6.70 9.04 -13.43
N GLU A 437 6.86 9.18 -14.74
CA GLU A 437 5.76 9.24 -15.68
C GLU A 437 5.98 8.21 -16.79
N TRP A 438 4.90 7.70 -17.37
CA TRP A 438 5.04 6.83 -18.54
C TRP A 438 3.88 6.91 -19.50
N GLU A 439 4.21 6.71 -20.76
CA GLU A 439 3.29 6.61 -21.87
C GLU A 439 3.06 5.13 -22.20
N GLU A 440 1.80 4.73 -22.36
CA GLU A 440 1.45 3.37 -22.77
C GLU A 440 1.52 3.25 -24.30
N LEU A 441 2.52 2.53 -24.80
CA LEU A 441 2.73 2.33 -26.23
C LEU A 441 1.79 1.27 -26.82
N SER A 442 1.53 0.21 -26.06
CA SER A 442 0.59 -0.86 -26.42
C SER A 442 -0.05 -1.49 -25.19
N PHE A 443 -1.26 -2.00 -25.36
CA PHE A 443 -1.99 -2.69 -24.31
C PHE A 443 -2.82 -3.84 -24.89
N SER A 444 -2.74 -5.01 -24.30
CA SER A 444 -3.44 -6.21 -24.72
C SER A 444 -4.04 -6.96 -23.53
N VAL A 445 -5.23 -7.50 -23.70
CA VAL A 445 -5.89 -8.41 -22.75
C VAL A 445 -6.13 -9.73 -23.44
N ASN A 446 -5.67 -10.82 -22.86
CA ASN A 446 -5.71 -12.15 -23.46
C ASN A 446 -5.21 -12.17 -24.91
N GLY A 447 -4.17 -11.38 -25.22
CA GLY A 447 -3.57 -11.22 -26.54
C GLY A 447 -4.36 -10.36 -27.52
N THR A 448 -5.54 -9.88 -27.16
CA THR A 448 -6.30 -8.94 -27.99
C THR A 448 -5.84 -7.52 -27.67
N LYS A 449 -5.40 -6.78 -28.69
CA LYS A 449 -4.91 -5.42 -28.57
C LYS A 449 -6.05 -4.41 -28.37
N TRP A 450 -5.87 -3.48 -27.41
CA TRP A 450 -6.84 -2.44 -27.07
C TRP A 450 -6.26 -1.05 -27.39
N GLY A 451 -7.10 -0.14 -27.85
CA GLY A 451 -6.73 1.25 -28.13
C GLY A 451 -6.80 2.14 -26.89
N PRO A 452 -6.36 3.41 -27.04
CA PRO A 452 -6.35 4.38 -25.94
C PRO A 452 -7.75 4.83 -25.49
N ASP A 453 -8.79 4.57 -26.29
CA ASP A 453 -10.21 4.81 -25.98
C ASP A 453 -10.84 3.74 -25.08
N ARG A 454 -10.03 2.73 -24.66
CA ARG A 454 -10.52 1.65 -23.80
C ARG A 454 -11.06 2.18 -22.47
N PRO A 455 -12.08 1.49 -21.91
CA PRO A 455 -12.49 1.80 -20.54
C PRO A 455 -11.35 1.46 -19.55
N SER A 456 -11.33 2.12 -18.42
CA SER A 456 -10.46 1.71 -17.33
C SER A 456 -10.88 0.33 -16.84
N PHE A 457 -9.95 -0.62 -16.85
CA PHE A 457 -10.18 -1.93 -16.25
C PHE A 457 -10.01 -1.82 -14.73
N PRO A 458 -11.02 -2.11 -13.93
CA PRO A 458 -10.98 -1.85 -12.48
C PRO A 458 -9.87 -2.58 -11.74
N LEU A 459 -9.53 -3.79 -12.16
CA LEU A 459 -8.43 -4.59 -11.60
C LEU A 459 -7.05 -4.13 -12.08
N LEU A 460 -7.01 -3.33 -13.14
CA LEU A 460 -5.81 -2.71 -13.70
C LEU A 460 -5.67 -1.25 -13.29
N GLN A 461 -6.54 -0.78 -12.40
CA GLN A 461 -6.35 0.53 -11.81
C GLN A 461 -5.05 0.54 -11.04
N ALA A 462 -4.20 1.22 -11.65
CA ALA A 462 -2.83 1.43 -11.33
C ALA A 462 -2.61 1.91 -9.90
N GLU A 463 -3.53 2.63 -9.32
CA GLU A 463 -3.50 3.14 -7.96
C GLU A 463 -3.31 2.06 -6.88
N LYS A 464 -3.66 0.82 -7.20
CA LYS A 464 -3.62 -0.29 -6.23
C LYS A 464 -2.73 -1.45 -6.66
N VAL A 465 -2.34 -1.51 -7.93
CA VAL A 465 -1.65 -2.66 -8.52
C VAL A 465 -0.26 -2.34 -9.07
N LEU A 466 0.05 -1.08 -9.34
CA LEU A 466 1.17 -0.69 -10.22
C LEU A 466 2.23 0.24 -9.63
N SER A 467 2.23 0.57 -8.33
CA SER A 467 3.38 1.27 -7.79
C SER A 467 4.60 0.37 -7.98
N LEU A 468 5.47 0.78 -8.88
CA LEU A 468 6.80 0.19 -8.99
C LEU A 468 7.56 0.69 -7.76
N PRO A 469 8.12 -0.18 -6.93
CA PRO A 469 8.93 0.26 -5.80
C PRO A 469 10.31 0.67 -6.31
N LEU A 470 10.34 1.72 -7.15
CA LEU A 470 11.58 2.26 -7.69
C LEU A 470 12.50 2.82 -6.59
N GLN A 471 11.98 2.98 -5.37
CA GLN A 471 12.63 3.72 -4.31
C GLN A 471 12.69 3.01 -2.96
N LEU A 472 12.92 1.69 -2.94
CA LEU A 472 13.27 1.07 -1.67
C LEU A 472 14.61 1.68 -1.18
N ARG A 473 14.56 2.56 -0.18
CA ARG A 473 15.73 3.18 0.46
C ARG A 473 16.03 2.41 1.73
N PHE A 474 17.27 1.97 1.87
CA PHE A 474 17.74 1.31 3.06
C PHE A 474 18.23 2.37 4.05
N GLY A 475 17.40 2.74 5.03
CA GLY A 475 17.68 3.75 6.06
C GLY A 475 17.43 3.20 7.46
N ASN A 476 17.14 4.10 8.39
CA ASN A 476 16.91 3.76 9.80
C ASN A 476 15.55 3.07 10.05
N ASP A 477 14.66 3.06 9.05
CA ASP A 477 13.40 2.33 9.12
C ASP A 477 13.59 0.80 9.21
N TYR A 478 14.82 0.31 9.01
CA TYR A 478 15.13 -1.11 8.96
C TYR A 478 16.22 -1.54 9.92
N ARG A 479 16.09 -2.75 10.44
CA ARG A 479 17.16 -3.50 11.11
C ARG A 479 17.80 -4.44 10.11
N TYR A 480 19.11 -4.48 10.09
CA TYR A 480 19.89 -5.26 9.14
C TYR A 480 20.60 -6.42 9.79
N ARG A 481 20.79 -7.51 9.05
CA ARG A 481 21.58 -8.67 9.45
C ARG A 481 22.31 -9.25 8.24
N LEU A 482 23.62 -9.36 8.32
CA LEU A 482 24.40 -10.06 7.30
C LEU A 482 24.09 -11.57 7.35
N ALA A 483 23.61 -12.11 6.22
CA ALA A 483 23.31 -13.55 6.08
C ALA A 483 24.47 -14.35 5.45
N GLY A 484 25.43 -13.66 4.83
CA GLY A 484 26.58 -14.27 4.17
C GLY A 484 26.93 -13.60 2.85
N THR A 485 27.52 -14.37 1.95
CA THR A 485 27.83 -13.96 0.59
C THR A 485 27.27 -14.96 -0.42
N GLU A 486 26.84 -14.48 -1.57
CA GLU A 486 26.28 -15.30 -2.66
C GLU A 486 26.63 -14.71 -4.01
N ARG A 487 26.82 -15.55 -5.01
CA ARG A 487 26.99 -15.10 -6.38
C ARG A 487 25.64 -15.00 -7.08
N VAL A 488 25.32 -13.82 -7.61
CA VAL A 488 24.08 -13.53 -8.37
C VAL A 488 24.48 -13.14 -9.79
N GLY A 489 24.26 -14.04 -10.75
CA GLY A 489 24.78 -13.87 -12.11
C GLY A 489 26.31 -13.75 -12.08
N ASP A 490 26.82 -12.64 -12.59
CA ASP A 490 28.26 -12.36 -12.65
C ASP A 490 28.78 -11.58 -11.43
N TYR A 491 27.93 -11.31 -10.42
CA TYR A 491 28.26 -10.48 -9.29
C TYR A 491 28.43 -11.28 -8.00
N ASP A 492 29.55 -11.08 -7.31
CA ASP A 492 29.74 -11.57 -5.94
C ASP A 492 29.12 -10.56 -4.98
N CYS A 493 28.11 -10.97 -4.23
CA CYS A 493 27.25 -10.11 -3.42
C CYS A 493 27.33 -10.43 -1.94
N TYR A 494 27.23 -9.39 -1.10
CA TYR A 494 26.81 -9.53 0.29
C TYR A 494 25.30 -9.80 0.32
N VAL A 495 24.88 -10.72 1.15
CA VAL A 495 23.46 -11.05 1.37
C VAL A 495 23.03 -10.44 2.68
N VAL A 496 22.24 -9.38 2.61
CA VAL A 496 21.77 -8.64 3.80
C VAL A 496 20.27 -8.80 3.94
N ARG A 497 19.85 -9.31 5.10
CA ARG A 497 18.44 -9.34 5.49
C ARG A 497 18.06 -8.03 6.14
N PHE A 498 16.86 -7.55 5.85
CA PHE A 498 16.32 -6.34 6.44
C PHE A 498 14.87 -6.56 6.90
N ASP A 499 14.57 -6.04 8.08
CA ASP A 499 13.24 -6.08 8.70
C ASP A 499 12.86 -4.66 9.14
N PRO A 500 11.60 -4.22 8.94
CA PRO A 500 11.16 -2.91 9.38
C PRO A 500 11.20 -2.80 10.90
N VAL A 501 11.59 -1.63 11.41
CA VAL A 501 11.54 -1.29 12.83
C VAL A 501 10.08 -1.16 13.27
N GLU A 502 9.27 -0.47 12.47
CA GLU A 502 7.84 -0.28 12.67
C GLU A 502 7.07 -1.25 11.79
N LYS A 503 6.21 -2.07 12.38
CA LYS A 503 5.45 -3.11 11.66
C LYS A 503 4.12 -2.64 11.11
N ASP A 504 3.63 -1.51 11.53
CA ASP A 504 2.35 -0.91 11.15
C ASP A 504 2.45 0.08 9.99
N ARG A 505 3.67 0.42 9.56
CA ARG A 505 3.94 1.18 8.33
C ARG A 505 4.05 0.26 7.12
N SER A 506 3.66 0.79 5.95
CA SER A 506 3.83 0.11 4.66
C SER A 506 5.30 0.15 4.24
N LEU A 507 6.07 -0.79 4.78
CA LEU A 507 7.50 -0.99 4.54
C LEU A 507 7.72 -2.38 3.94
N TYR A 508 8.98 -2.77 3.76
CA TYR A 508 9.37 -4.05 3.20
C TYR A 508 10.20 -4.87 4.18
N ARG A 509 10.04 -6.17 4.17
CA ARG A 509 10.89 -7.12 4.87
C ARG A 509 11.48 -8.10 3.86
N GLY A 510 12.79 -8.32 3.88
CA GLY A 510 13.37 -9.22 2.90
C GLY A 510 14.88 -9.34 2.93
N THR A 511 15.43 -9.52 1.74
CA THR A 511 16.86 -9.71 1.51
C THR A 511 17.31 -8.87 0.33
N VAL A 512 18.44 -8.19 0.47
CA VAL A 512 19.11 -7.45 -0.60
C VAL A 512 20.48 -8.07 -0.87
N TRP A 513 20.83 -8.17 -2.14
CA TRP A 513 22.13 -8.59 -2.63
C TRP A 513 22.89 -7.37 -3.11
N ILE A 514 23.99 -7.06 -2.43
CA ILE A 514 24.83 -5.87 -2.68
C ILE A 514 26.16 -6.35 -3.22
N GLU A 515 26.51 -5.91 -4.42
CA GLU A 515 27.77 -6.25 -5.08
C GLU A 515 28.98 -5.77 -4.26
N ARG A 516 30.00 -6.62 -4.11
CA ARG A 516 31.11 -6.42 -3.16
C ARG A 516 32.08 -5.33 -3.54
N ARG A 517 32.24 -4.99 -4.80
CA ARG A 517 33.20 -4.00 -5.30
C ARG A 517 32.59 -2.61 -5.38
N THR A 518 31.41 -2.50 -5.99
CA THR A 518 30.71 -1.23 -6.24
C THR A 518 29.74 -0.85 -5.14
N PHE A 519 29.34 -1.81 -4.29
CA PHE A 519 28.25 -1.68 -3.32
C PHE A 519 26.90 -1.31 -3.95
N ALA A 520 26.76 -1.51 -5.27
CA ALA A 520 25.48 -1.40 -5.93
C ALA A 520 24.57 -2.57 -5.56
N ARG A 521 23.27 -2.33 -5.43
CA ARG A 521 22.31 -3.42 -5.30
C ARG A 521 22.11 -4.10 -6.65
N VAL A 522 22.07 -5.43 -6.64
CA VAL A 522 21.86 -6.28 -7.81
C VAL A 522 20.48 -6.91 -7.78
N LYS A 523 20.04 -7.31 -6.61
CA LYS A 523 18.75 -7.97 -6.41
C LYS A 523 18.17 -7.61 -5.05
N VAL A 524 16.84 -7.48 -5.01
CA VAL A 524 16.07 -7.38 -3.76
C VAL A 524 14.95 -8.40 -3.83
N GLN A 525 14.74 -9.18 -2.79
CA GLN A 525 13.56 -10.01 -2.60
C GLN A 525 12.88 -9.59 -1.30
N ALA A 526 11.66 -9.10 -1.40
CA ALA A 526 10.99 -8.49 -0.28
C ALA A 526 9.49 -8.78 -0.26
N VAL A 527 8.92 -8.78 0.94
CA VAL A 527 7.48 -8.84 1.20
C VAL A 527 7.07 -7.53 1.84
N GLN A 528 6.06 -6.90 1.30
CA GLN A 528 5.53 -5.64 1.84
C GLN A 528 4.73 -5.89 3.11
N THR A 529 4.92 -5.03 4.11
CA THR A 529 4.22 -5.05 5.41
C THR A 529 3.10 -4.00 5.40
N ALA A 530 2.15 -4.11 6.34
CA ALA A 530 1.07 -3.13 6.56
C ALA A 530 0.36 -2.67 5.27
N LEU A 531 0.03 -3.65 4.40
CA LEU A 531 -0.61 -3.40 3.13
C LEU A 531 -1.99 -2.76 3.28
N SER A 532 -2.34 -1.91 2.31
CA SER A 532 -3.67 -1.32 2.20
C SER A 532 -4.57 -2.17 1.30
N ALA A 533 -5.86 -2.20 1.63
CA ALA A 533 -6.86 -2.89 0.83
C ALA A 533 -6.89 -2.36 -0.63
N PRO A 534 -7.11 -3.22 -1.63
CA PRO A 534 -7.48 -4.63 -1.57
C PRO A 534 -6.29 -5.60 -1.50
N VAL A 535 -5.05 -5.12 -1.48
CA VAL A 535 -3.85 -5.97 -1.47
C VAL A 535 -3.65 -6.53 -0.07
N VAL A 536 -3.62 -7.85 0.08
CA VAL A 536 -3.43 -8.54 1.36
C VAL A 536 -2.06 -9.22 1.46
N SER A 537 -1.39 -9.43 0.32
CA SER A 537 -0.02 -9.94 0.25
C SER A 537 0.67 -9.39 -0.99
N ASN A 538 1.94 -9.02 -0.87
CA ASN A 538 2.78 -8.59 -1.98
C ASN A 538 4.22 -9.08 -1.75
N GLU A 539 4.69 -9.99 -2.60
CA GLU A 539 6.09 -10.42 -2.66
C GLU A 539 6.70 -9.89 -3.95
N GLU A 540 7.87 -9.32 -3.86
CA GLU A 540 8.59 -8.74 -4.99
C GLU A 540 10.02 -9.25 -5.08
N ILE A 541 10.47 -9.51 -6.31
CA ILE A 541 11.86 -9.73 -6.66
C ILE A 541 12.24 -8.64 -7.66
N GLN A 542 13.10 -7.76 -7.26
CA GLN A 542 13.61 -6.65 -8.05
C GLN A 542 15.02 -6.95 -8.52
N THR A 543 15.34 -6.63 -9.76
CA THR A 543 16.67 -6.80 -10.34
C THR A 543 17.24 -5.46 -10.80
N TYR A 544 18.54 -5.31 -10.63
CA TYR A 544 19.31 -4.13 -11.00
C TYR A 544 20.53 -4.55 -11.78
N ALA A 545 20.86 -3.81 -12.81
CA ALA A 545 22.04 -4.06 -13.64
C ALA A 545 22.66 -2.73 -14.13
N PRO A 546 23.95 -2.73 -14.53
CA PRO A 546 24.55 -1.57 -15.14
C PRO A 546 23.96 -1.36 -16.55
N VAL A 547 23.29 -0.23 -16.75
CA VAL A 547 22.62 0.12 -18.01
C VAL A 547 23.40 1.14 -18.84
N ALA A 548 24.30 1.86 -18.21
CA ALA A 548 25.15 2.86 -18.82
C ALA A 548 26.45 3.03 -18.01
N SER A 549 27.39 3.78 -18.56
CA SER A 549 28.57 4.28 -17.83
C SER A 549 28.67 5.78 -18.01
N ILE A 550 28.84 6.50 -16.90
CA ILE A 550 29.11 7.96 -16.92
C ILE A 550 30.55 8.15 -16.47
N GLY A 551 31.42 8.55 -17.39
CA GLY A 551 32.87 8.43 -17.21
C GLY A 551 33.25 6.97 -17.02
N ASN A 552 33.98 6.64 -15.96
CA ASN A 552 34.36 5.26 -15.63
C ASN A 552 33.45 4.59 -14.59
N ARG A 553 32.29 5.17 -14.29
CA ARG A 553 31.38 4.66 -13.26
C ARG A 553 30.18 3.95 -13.89
N PRO A 554 29.95 2.65 -13.60
CA PRO A 554 28.76 1.97 -14.04
C PRO A 554 27.52 2.52 -13.29
N VAL A 555 26.46 2.74 -14.05
CA VAL A 555 25.15 3.22 -13.52
C VAL A 555 24.22 2.02 -13.41
N PHE A 556 23.93 1.61 -12.19
CA PHE A 556 23.01 0.50 -11.89
C PHE A 556 21.59 1.02 -11.76
N LEU A 557 20.72 0.70 -12.69
CA LEU A 557 19.32 1.05 -12.62
C LEU A 557 18.46 -0.20 -12.43
N PHE A 558 17.24 0.03 -12.07
CA PHE A 558 16.20 -0.98 -11.96
C PHE A 558 15.88 -1.54 -13.36
N THR A 559 16.11 -2.84 -13.56
CA THR A 559 15.94 -3.50 -14.86
C THR A 559 14.79 -4.48 -14.91
N GLY A 560 14.28 -4.90 -13.76
CA GLY A 560 13.18 -5.84 -13.75
C GLY A 560 12.53 -6.05 -12.41
N LEU A 561 11.27 -6.49 -12.48
CA LEU A 561 10.45 -6.84 -11.34
C LEU A 561 9.69 -8.14 -11.64
N THR A 562 9.68 -9.03 -10.67
CA THR A 562 8.68 -10.09 -10.60
C THR A 562 7.93 -9.92 -9.29
N ALA A 563 6.61 -9.72 -9.36
CA ALA A 563 5.78 -9.55 -8.17
C ALA A 563 4.66 -10.59 -8.14
N ARG A 564 4.31 -11.01 -6.93
CA ARG A 564 3.17 -11.88 -6.64
C ARG A 564 2.31 -11.19 -5.59
N GLN A 565 1.13 -10.78 -6.01
CA GLN A 565 0.18 -10.09 -5.16
C GLN A 565 -1.05 -10.96 -4.95
N ILE A 566 -1.56 -11.00 -3.73
CA ILE A 566 -2.90 -11.51 -3.45
C ILE A 566 -3.77 -10.31 -3.14
N MET A 567 -4.82 -10.16 -3.93
CA MET A 567 -5.84 -9.13 -3.75
C MET A 567 -7.12 -9.80 -3.31
N LEU A 568 -7.78 -9.25 -2.33
CA LEU A 568 -9.09 -9.71 -1.88
C LEU A 568 -10.15 -8.85 -2.56
N ILE A 569 -10.91 -9.45 -3.50
CA ILE A 569 -11.89 -8.76 -4.33
C ILE A 569 -13.19 -9.57 -4.35
N ALA A 570 -14.28 -8.92 -4.02
CA ALA A 570 -15.61 -9.53 -3.98
C ALA A 570 -15.66 -10.86 -3.20
N GLY A 571 -15.02 -10.92 -2.02
CA GLY A 571 -14.97 -12.09 -1.15
C GLY A 571 -13.98 -13.18 -1.58
N ARG A 572 -13.26 -12.99 -2.68
CA ARG A 572 -12.36 -14.01 -3.23
C ARG A 572 -10.92 -13.50 -3.32
N ASN A 573 -9.98 -14.38 -3.03
CA ASN A 573 -8.57 -14.09 -3.29
C ASN A 573 -8.30 -14.15 -4.79
N LEU A 574 -7.78 -13.06 -5.31
CA LEU A 574 -7.26 -12.94 -6.67
C LEU A 574 -5.73 -12.96 -6.60
N LEU A 575 -5.10 -13.97 -7.18
CA LEU A 575 -3.66 -13.98 -7.37
C LEU A 575 -3.33 -13.17 -8.63
N VAL A 576 -2.45 -12.18 -8.48
CA VAL A 576 -1.88 -11.40 -9.58
C VAL A 576 -0.38 -11.66 -9.61
N GLU A 577 0.10 -12.28 -10.66
CA GLU A 577 1.53 -12.41 -10.94
C GLU A 577 1.92 -11.40 -12.01
N LYS A 578 2.95 -10.60 -11.70
CA LYS A 578 3.39 -9.49 -12.52
C LYS A 578 4.87 -9.65 -12.84
N SER A 579 5.26 -9.45 -14.08
CA SER A 579 6.65 -9.28 -14.48
C SER A 579 6.81 -7.97 -15.25
N VAL A 580 7.91 -7.27 -14.99
CA VAL A 580 8.30 -6.06 -15.71
C VAL A 580 9.75 -6.20 -16.11
N ALA A 581 10.06 -5.91 -17.36
CA ALA A 581 11.42 -5.87 -17.88
C ALA A 581 11.66 -4.52 -18.56
N PHE A 582 12.68 -3.80 -18.09
CA PHE A 582 13.10 -2.53 -18.64
C PHE A 582 14.24 -2.74 -19.66
N THR A 583 14.13 -2.04 -20.78
CA THR A 583 15.09 -2.07 -21.89
C THR A 583 15.30 -0.65 -22.44
N GLU A 584 16.19 -0.51 -23.40
CA GLU A 584 16.42 0.73 -24.17
C GLU A 584 16.65 1.98 -23.30
N PHE A 585 17.49 1.85 -22.27
CA PHE A 585 17.83 2.96 -21.39
C PHE A 585 18.58 4.07 -22.12
N ARG A 586 18.11 5.30 -21.95
CA ARG A 586 18.79 6.54 -22.33
C ARG A 586 18.98 7.39 -21.10
N VAL A 587 20.19 7.39 -20.55
CA VAL A 587 20.53 8.10 -19.31
C VAL A 587 20.99 9.52 -19.64
N ASN A 588 20.44 10.51 -18.93
CA ASN A 588 20.68 11.94 -19.12
C ASN A 588 20.54 12.41 -20.58
N PRO A 589 19.46 12.09 -21.31
CA PRO A 589 19.34 12.52 -22.71
C PRO A 589 19.14 14.06 -22.78
N ASP A 590 19.81 14.71 -23.74
CA ASP A 590 19.76 16.18 -23.92
C ASP A 590 18.33 16.69 -24.14
N ASN A 591 17.47 15.92 -24.81
CA ASN A 591 16.08 16.29 -25.10
C ASN A 591 15.08 15.54 -24.21
N PHE A 592 15.37 15.38 -22.93
CA PHE A 592 14.46 14.70 -22.01
C PHE A 592 13.09 15.36 -21.94
N GLU A 593 13.06 16.68 -21.66
CA GLU A 593 11.81 17.45 -21.51
C GLU A 593 11.01 17.49 -22.82
N GLY A 594 11.68 17.65 -23.96
CA GLY A 594 11.03 17.62 -25.27
C GLY A 594 10.33 16.30 -25.55
N SER A 595 11.00 15.19 -25.26
CA SER A 595 10.45 13.83 -25.42
C SER A 595 9.27 13.58 -24.46
N ARG A 596 9.34 14.09 -23.24
CA ARG A 596 8.28 13.98 -22.23
C ARG A 596 7.05 14.82 -22.65
N GLU A 597 7.26 16.03 -23.12
CA GLU A 597 6.18 16.90 -23.61
C GLU A 597 5.53 16.34 -24.90
N GLU A 598 6.31 15.71 -25.79
CA GLU A 598 5.75 15.01 -26.95
C GLU A 598 4.84 13.86 -26.51
N ALA A 599 5.25 13.06 -25.53
CA ALA A 599 4.44 11.99 -24.96
C ALA A 599 3.15 12.56 -24.33
N ARG A 600 3.23 13.68 -23.60
CA ARG A 600 2.05 14.35 -23.03
C ARG A 600 1.08 14.89 -24.07
N ARG A 601 1.55 15.24 -25.28
CA ARG A 601 0.69 15.69 -26.40
C ARG A 601 0.15 14.55 -27.25
N SER A 602 0.68 13.35 -27.12
CA SER A 602 0.25 12.17 -27.88
C SER A 602 -1.22 11.80 -27.55
N ASP A 603 -1.85 10.96 -28.39
CA ASP A 603 -3.20 10.44 -28.11
C ASP A 603 -3.18 9.19 -27.21
N ARG A 604 -2.00 8.73 -26.78
CA ARG A 604 -1.83 7.54 -25.94
C ARG A 604 -2.14 7.85 -24.49
N ILE A 605 -2.45 6.81 -23.73
CA ILE A 605 -2.67 6.96 -22.29
C ILE A 605 -1.33 7.26 -21.62
N MET A 606 -1.33 8.25 -20.75
CA MET A 606 -0.16 8.60 -19.95
C MET A 606 -0.50 8.56 -18.46
N TYR A 607 0.47 8.14 -17.67
CA TYR A 607 0.36 7.96 -16.23
C TYR A 607 1.45 8.73 -15.50
N ARG A 608 1.18 9.12 -14.28
CA ARG A 608 2.16 9.66 -13.34
C ARG A 608 2.02 9.00 -11.98
N GLU A 609 3.14 8.58 -11.42
CA GLU A 609 3.19 8.16 -10.02
C GLU A 609 3.15 9.39 -9.11
N THR A 610 2.30 9.35 -8.10
CA THR A 610 2.14 10.39 -7.10
C THR A 610 2.16 9.76 -5.71
N GLU A 611 2.35 10.54 -4.67
CA GLU A 611 2.26 10.05 -3.28
C GLU A 611 0.91 9.39 -2.96
N ARG A 612 -0.15 9.77 -3.67
CA ARG A 612 -1.50 9.18 -3.57
C ARG A 612 -1.71 7.99 -4.51
N GLY A 613 -0.65 7.42 -5.06
CA GLY A 613 -0.68 6.35 -6.05
C GLY A 613 -0.67 6.86 -7.48
N LEU A 614 -0.92 5.94 -8.41
CA LEU A 614 -0.87 6.21 -9.84
C LEU A 614 -2.07 7.05 -10.31
N ARG A 615 -1.82 8.08 -11.12
CA ARG A 615 -2.82 8.95 -11.72
C ARG A 615 -2.72 8.94 -13.24
N TYR A 616 -3.86 9.20 -13.90
CA TYR A 616 -3.95 9.36 -15.34
C TYR A 616 -3.80 10.83 -15.71
N TYR A 617 -3.22 11.07 -16.89
CA TYR A 617 -3.35 12.36 -17.54
C TYR A 617 -4.64 12.41 -18.34
N VAL A 618 -5.49 13.41 -18.06
CA VAL A 618 -6.70 13.72 -18.84
C VAL A 618 -6.47 14.94 -19.71
N LYS A 619 -7.10 14.97 -20.90
CA LYS A 619 -7.00 16.11 -21.80
C LYS A 619 -7.83 17.29 -21.24
N ASP A 620 -7.21 18.45 -21.17
CA ASP A 620 -7.82 19.73 -20.87
C ASP A 620 -7.44 20.71 -22.02
N GLY A 621 -8.32 20.81 -23.03
CA GLY A 621 -8.01 21.49 -24.27
C GLY A 621 -6.87 20.84 -25.05
N GLN A 622 -5.78 21.60 -25.30
CA GLN A 622 -4.55 21.07 -25.92
C GLN A 622 -3.55 20.54 -24.89
N ASN A 623 -3.80 20.75 -23.60
CA ASN A 623 -2.91 20.32 -22.53
C ASN A 623 -3.42 19.02 -21.89
N ARG A 624 -2.56 18.38 -21.10
CA ARG A 624 -2.93 17.30 -20.22
C ARG A 624 -2.70 17.70 -18.77
N VAL A 625 -3.70 17.44 -17.93
CA VAL A 625 -3.64 17.64 -16.49
C VAL A 625 -3.76 16.30 -15.78
N ILE A 626 -3.16 16.18 -14.60
CA ILE A 626 -3.28 14.98 -13.78
C ILE A 626 -4.70 14.92 -13.25
N SER A 627 -5.36 13.77 -13.44
CA SER A 627 -6.69 13.54 -12.88
C SER A 627 -6.60 13.30 -11.37
N ASP A 628 -7.29 14.09 -10.58
CA ASP A 628 -7.48 13.84 -9.15
C ASP A 628 -8.50 12.73 -8.87
N GLN A 629 -9.24 12.29 -9.89
CA GLN A 629 -10.27 11.26 -9.75
C GLN A 629 -9.62 9.87 -9.81
N SER A 630 -9.70 9.15 -8.69
CA SER A 630 -9.49 7.71 -8.72
C SER A 630 -10.76 7.03 -9.23
N THR A 631 -10.65 6.17 -10.22
CA THR A 631 -11.77 5.33 -10.67
C THR A 631 -11.97 4.20 -9.66
N GLN A 632 -12.78 4.44 -8.65
CA GLN A 632 -13.02 3.46 -7.56
C GLN A 632 -14.09 2.43 -7.91
N SER A 633 -14.86 2.66 -8.96
CA SER A 633 -15.95 1.77 -9.37
C SER A 633 -15.84 1.38 -10.84
N ALA A 634 -16.38 0.21 -11.14
CA ALA A 634 -16.52 -0.29 -12.50
C ALA A 634 -17.92 -0.84 -12.75
N ARG A 635 -18.38 -0.63 -13.95
CA ARG A 635 -19.67 -1.13 -14.43
C ARG A 635 -19.45 -1.91 -15.72
N ALA A 636 -20.16 -3.03 -15.83
CA ALA A 636 -20.18 -3.79 -17.07
C ALA A 636 -21.58 -4.33 -17.33
N MET A 637 -21.96 -4.37 -18.57
CA MET A 637 -23.20 -5.03 -19.02
C MET A 637 -22.83 -6.33 -19.71
N ALA A 638 -23.55 -7.40 -19.38
CA ALA A 638 -23.48 -8.68 -20.05
C ALA A 638 -24.82 -8.98 -20.71
N MET A 639 -24.79 -9.33 -21.98
CA MET A 639 -25.95 -9.82 -22.71
C MET A 639 -25.59 -11.15 -23.38
N GLY A 640 -26.51 -12.09 -23.43
CA GLY A 640 -26.19 -13.36 -24.05
C GLY A 640 -27.35 -14.33 -24.05
N VAL A 641 -27.03 -15.52 -24.52
CA VAL A 641 -27.96 -16.65 -24.52
C VAL A 641 -27.21 -17.93 -24.20
N THR A 642 -27.83 -18.77 -23.39
CA THR A 642 -27.31 -20.11 -23.09
C THR A 642 -28.31 -21.15 -23.62
N LEU A 643 -27.81 -22.05 -24.45
CA LEU A 643 -28.48 -23.26 -24.90
C LEU A 643 -27.96 -24.41 -24.02
N ASP A 644 -28.83 -24.93 -23.19
CA ASP A 644 -28.56 -26.07 -22.31
C ASP A 644 -29.77 -26.99 -22.30
N PRO A 645 -29.61 -28.31 -22.49
CA PRO A 645 -30.72 -29.27 -22.54
C PRO A 645 -31.58 -29.30 -21.27
N SER A 646 -31.11 -28.72 -20.15
CA SER A 646 -31.91 -28.62 -18.93
C SER A 646 -33.03 -27.58 -19.02
N TYR A 647 -33.00 -26.69 -19.99
CA TYR A 647 -34.01 -25.65 -20.19
C TYR A 647 -34.84 -25.93 -21.41
N ALA A 648 -36.14 -25.73 -21.32
CA ALA A 648 -37.09 -25.91 -22.40
C ALA A 648 -36.91 -24.91 -23.57
N PHE A 649 -36.24 -23.78 -23.31
CA PHE A 649 -35.96 -22.72 -24.29
C PHE A 649 -34.59 -22.10 -24.01
N PRO A 650 -33.99 -21.42 -25.00
CA PRO A 650 -32.74 -20.71 -24.81
C PRO A 650 -32.83 -19.73 -23.64
N LEU A 651 -31.95 -19.85 -22.65
CA LEU A 651 -31.96 -18.98 -21.48
C LEU A 651 -31.30 -17.64 -21.82
N PRO A 652 -32.06 -16.53 -21.88
CA PRO A 652 -31.46 -15.21 -22.11
C PRO A 652 -30.74 -14.74 -20.87
N ILE A 653 -29.56 -14.14 -21.05
CA ILE A 653 -28.79 -13.51 -20.01
C ILE A 653 -28.75 -12.01 -20.31
N LEU A 654 -29.25 -11.19 -19.39
CA LEU A 654 -29.11 -9.75 -19.44
C LEU A 654 -28.75 -9.29 -18.03
N GLY A 655 -27.55 -8.78 -17.87
CA GLY A 655 -27.05 -8.45 -16.53
C GLY A 655 -26.20 -7.20 -16.49
N ILE A 656 -26.16 -6.60 -15.32
CA ILE A 656 -25.27 -5.51 -14.96
C ILE A 656 -24.39 -5.97 -13.81
N ASN A 657 -23.10 -5.78 -13.97
CA ASN A 657 -22.12 -5.98 -12.92
C ASN A 657 -21.64 -4.60 -12.44
N TYR A 658 -21.69 -4.37 -11.14
CA TYR A 658 -21.17 -3.19 -10.47
C TYR A 658 -20.16 -3.61 -9.41
N LEU A 659 -18.99 -3.00 -9.46
CA LEU A 659 -17.90 -3.23 -8.50
C LEU A 659 -17.43 -1.87 -8.00
N ASP A 660 -17.36 -1.72 -6.69
CA ASP A 660 -16.86 -0.53 -6.01
C ASP A 660 -15.81 -0.93 -4.97
N PHE A 661 -14.57 -0.46 -5.15
CA PHE A 661 -13.43 -0.79 -4.28
C PHE A 661 -13.33 0.09 -3.03
N ALA A 662 -14.13 1.13 -2.94
CA ALA A 662 -14.13 2.06 -1.81
C ALA A 662 -15.55 2.40 -1.35
N PHE A 663 -16.44 1.42 -1.39
CA PHE A 663 -17.82 1.54 -0.94
C PHE A 663 -17.90 1.97 0.52
N LYS A 664 -18.40 3.20 0.77
CA LYS A 664 -18.44 3.83 2.10
C LYS A 664 -17.06 3.94 2.79
N GLY A 665 -15.96 4.02 2.02
CA GLY A 665 -14.62 4.26 2.53
C GLY A 665 -13.57 3.34 1.93
N PRO A 666 -12.27 3.65 2.10
CA PRO A 666 -11.16 2.96 1.43
C PRO A 666 -11.02 1.48 1.81
N ASP A 667 -11.54 1.08 2.98
CA ASP A 667 -11.40 -0.28 3.52
C ASP A 667 -12.65 -1.15 3.30
N SER A 668 -13.56 -0.75 2.40
CA SER A 668 -14.81 -1.47 2.14
C SER A 668 -15.03 -1.64 0.65
N GLN A 669 -15.51 -2.81 0.24
CA GLN A 669 -15.79 -3.12 -1.16
C GLN A 669 -17.21 -3.62 -1.32
N LEU A 670 -17.81 -3.33 -2.48
CA LEU A 670 -19.11 -3.82 -2.89
C LEU A 670 -19.01 -4.40 -4.29
N ALA A 671 -19.47 -5.64 -4.47
CA ALA A 671 -19.67 -6.25 -5.77
C ALA A 671 -21.12 -6.69 -5.90
N ILE A 672 -21.81 -6.32 -6.97
CA ILE A 672 -23.18 -6.73 -7.27
C ILE A 672 -23.27 -7.17 -8.71
N LEU A 673 -23.80 -8.36 -8.94
CA LEU A 673 -24.26 -8.85 -10.21
C LEU A 673 -25.78 -8.95 -10.19
N PHE A 674 -26.44 -8.25 -11.08
CA PHE A 674 -27.87 -8.40 -11.31
C PHE A 674 -28.09 -8.84 -12.75
N ALA A 675 -28.68 -10.00 -12.94
CA ALA A 675 -28.91 -10.59 -14.26
C ALA A 675 -30.40 -10.97 -14.42
N GLY A 676 -31.28 -9.98 -14.32
CA GLY A 676 -32.71 -10.15 -14.45
C GLY A 676 -33.32 -10.98 -13.33
N VAL A 677 -33.29 -12.30 -13.47
CA VAL A 677 -33.86 -13.25 -12.49
C VAL A 677 -32.87 -13.70 -11.44
N LEU A 678 -31.58 -13.34 -11.56
CA LEU A 678 -30.50 -13.70 -10.68
C LEU A 678 -29.89 -12.44 -10.04
N ALA A 679 -29.70 -12.48 -8.74
CA ALA A 679 -28.97 -11.48 -8.00
C ALA A 679 -27.86 -12.13 -7.15
N ALA A 680 -26.65 -11.66 -7.29
CA ALA A 680 -25.53 -12.07 -6.45
C ALA A 680 -24.75 -10.84 -6.01
N GLY A 681 -24.19 -10.89 -4.82
CA GLY A 681 -23.38 -9.77 -4.34
C GLY A 681 -22.52 -10.14 -3.15
N ASN A 682 -21.55 -9.27 -2.93
CA ASN A 682 -20.61 -9.37 -1.82
C ASN A 682 -20.31 -7.99 -1.29
N ILE A 683 -20.36 -7.86 0.04
CA ILE A 683 -19.83 -6.70 0.77
C ILE A 683 -18.66 -7.20 1.57
N GLN A 684 -17.52 -6.55 1.44
CA GLN A 684 -16.28 -7.03 2.03
C GLN A 684 -15.49 -5.92 2.71
N ARG A 685 -14.88 -6.27 3.82
CA ARG A 685 -13.78 -5.54 4.45
C ARG A 685 -12.51 -6.38 4.40
N PRO A 686 -11.56 -6.05 3.52
CA PRO A 686 -10.31 -6.77 3.37
C PRO A 686 -9.43 -6.73 4.62
N LYS A 687 -9.68 -5.79 5.53
CA LYS A 687 -8.97 -5.68 6.80
C LYS A 687 -9.93 -5.16 7.87
N LEU A 688 -10.05 -5.89 8.98
CA LEU A 688 -10.84 -5.46 10.13
C LEU A 688 -9.97 -4.62 11.07
N GLY A 689 -9.96 -3.30 10.87
CA GLY A 689 -9.14 -2.37 11.63
C GLY A 689 -7.65 -2.69 11.48
N LYS A 690 -6.92 -2.77 12.59
CA LYS A 690 -5.48 -3.12 12.61
C LYS A 690 -5.20 -4.64 12.68
N THR A 691 -6.22 -5.48 12.55
CA THR A 691 -6.08 -6.94 12.67
C THR A 691 -5.72 -7.59 11.32
N PRO A 692 -5.12 -8.79 11.29
CA PRO A 692 -4.86 -9.53 10.05
C PRO A 692 -6.09 -10.28 9.52
N PHE A 693 -7.28 -9.97 10.02
CA PHE A 693 -8.53 -10.61 9.62
C PHE A 693 -9.25 -9.79 8.54
N ASP A 694 -9.84 -10.48 7.59
CA ASP A 694 -10.83 -9.95 6.65
C ASP A 694 -12.22 -10.50 6.97
N ALA A 695 -13.27 -9.78 6.57
CA ALA A 695 -14.64 -10.27 6.67
C ALA A 695 -15.44 -9.92 5.43
N SER A 696 -16.36 -10.82 5.05
CA SER A 696 -17.31 -10.56 3.98
C SER A 696 -18.68 -11.13 4.26
N VAL A 697 -19.67 -10.49 3.64
CA VAL A 697 -21.04 -10.99 3.52
C VAL A 697 -21.32 -11.20 2.06
N ASP A 698 -21.72 -12.39 1.68
CA ASP A 698 -22.18 -12.72 0.34
C ASP A 698 -23.64 -13.11 0.32
N PHE A 699 -24.30 -12.88 -0.81
CA PHE A 699 -25.65 -13.33 -1.06
C PHE A 699 -25.82 -13.81 -2.50
N PHE A 700 -26.70 -14.76 -2.67
CA PHE A 700 -27.10 -15.27 -3.98
C PHE A 700 -28.58 -15.62 -3.93
N ALA A 701 -29.33 -15.19 -4.94
CA ALA A 701 -30.75 -15.43 -5.06
C ALA A 701 -31.13 -15.64 -6.54
N ILE A 702 -32.00 -16.62 -6.79
CA ILE A 702 -32.65 -16.81 -8.09
C ILE A 702 -34.16 -16.63 -7.87
N ALA A 703 -34.77 -15.73 -8.65
CA ALA A 703 -36.20 -15.42 -8.54
C ALA A 703 -37.08 -16.40 -9.31
N VAL A 704 -36.54 -17.10 -10.29
CA VAL A 704 -37.29 -18.08 -11.14
C VAL A 704 -36.90 -19.49 -10.72
N PRO A 705 -37.87 -20.39 -10.50
CA PRO A 705 -37.60 -21.78 -10.20
C PRO A 705 -36.83 -22.47 -11.34
N SER A 706 -35.85 -23.29 -10.98
CA SER A 706 -35.16 -24.19 -11.90
C SER A 706 -35.70 -25.61 -11.77
N SER A 707 -35.75 -26.34 -12.90
CA SER A 707 -36.20 -27.71 -12.89
C SER A 707 -35.14 -28.65 -12.28
N ASP A 708 -35.51 -29.34 -11.22
CA ASP A 708 -34.70 -30.43 -10.66
C ASP A 708 -35.12 -31.75 -11.24
N ARG A 709 -34.30 -32.30 -12.13
CA ARG A 709 -34.58 -33.54 -12.88
C ARG A 709 -33.87 -34.74 -12.23
N LEU A 710 -34.52 -35.90 -12.29
CA LEU A 710 -33.92 -37.16 -11.87
C LEU A 710 -33.82 -38.09 -13.07
N TYR A 711 -32.67 -38.74 -13.26
CA TYR A 711 -32.41 -39.69 -14.32
C TYR A 711 -31.99 -41.03 -13.74
N ASP A 712 -32.56 -42.09 -14.31
CA ASP A 712 -32.18 -43.47 -14.03
C ASP A 712 -32.39 -44.34 -15.27
N ALA A 713 -31.53 -45.38 -15.44
CA ALA A 713 -31.55 -46.34 -16.54
C ALA A 713 -31.69 -45.70 -17.96
N GLY A 714 -31.14 -44.48 -18.14
CA GLY A 714 -31.13 -43.75 -19.42
C GLY A 714 -32.37 -42.92 -19.73
N GLY A 715 -33.34 -42.86 -18.82
CA GLY A 715 -34.56 -42.05 -18.93
C GLY A 715 -34.74 -41.03 -17.81
N GLU A 716 -35.51 -40.01 -18.08
CA GLU A 716 -35.94 -39.04 -17.05
C GLU A 716 -37.14 -39.59 -16.28
N HIS A 717 -37.11 -39.55 -14.97
CA HIS A 717 -38.25 -39.80 -14.10
C HIS A 717 -39.09 -38.53 -13.96
N GLU A 718 -39.85 -38.21 -15.01
CA GLU A 718 -40.70 -37.00 -15.04
C GLU A 718 -41.68 -36.92 -13.86
N PRO A 719 -42.32 -38.02 -13.34
CA PRO A 719 -43.18 -37.97 -12.15
C PRO A 719 -42.47 -37.46 -10.86
N GLU A 720 -41.14 -37.44 -10.84
CA GLU A 720 -40.32 -36.96 -9.72
C GLU A 720 -39.64 -35.63 -10.01
N ARG A 721 -39.97 -34.95 -11.10
CA ARG A 721 -39.47 -33.65 -11.45
C ARG A 721 -40.03 -32.61 -10.48
N LEU A 722 -39.15 -31.71 -10.00
CA LEU A 722 -39.52 -30.65 -9.07
C LEU A 722 -39.02 -29.30 -9.60
N LEU A 723 -39.65 -28.24 -9.15
CA LEU A 723 -39.13 -26.89 -9.30
C LEU A 723 -38.47 -26.45 -7.99
N THR A 724 -37.22 -25.91 -8.08
CA THR A 724 -36.41 -25.48 -6.94
C THR A 724 -35.90 -24.08 -7.13
N TRP A 725 -35.81 -23.31 -6.06
CA TRP A 725 -35.15 -21.99 -6.04
C TRP A 725 -34.34 -21.80 -4.77
N PRO A 726 -33.04 -21.74 -4.90
CA PRO A 726 -32.15 -21.50 -3.76
C PRO A 726 -31.98 -20.00 -3.49
N LEU A 727 -31.85 -19.66 -2.21
CA LEU A 727 -31.36 -18.38 -1.73
C LEU A 727 -30.27 -18.65 -0.70
N THR A 728 -29.10 -18.04 -0.85
CA THR A 728 -28.01 -18.21 0.09
C THR A 728 -27.49 -16.86 0.58
N THR A 729 -27.08 -16.84 1.84
CA THR A 729 -26.31 -15.74 2.42
C THR A 729 -25.19 -16.33 3.26
N GLY A 730 -23.98 -15.76 3.14
CA GLY A 730 -22.78 -16.20 3.82
C GLY A 730 -22.13 -15.10 4.63
N LEU A 731 -21.60 -15.46 5.81
CA LEU A 731 -20.65 -14.63 6.56
C LEU A 731 -19.30 -15.35 6.53
N ASN A 732 -18.27 -14.66 6.07
CA ASN A 732 -16.93 -15.24 5.99
C ASN A 732 -15.97 -14.39 6.83
N LEU A 733 -15.08 -15.08 7.55
CA LEU A 733 -13.96 -14.50 8.28
C LEU A 733 -12.68 -15.17 7.79
N GLY A 734 -11.73 -14.39 7.31
CA GLY A 734 -10.45 -14.87 6.81
C GLY A 734 -9.29 -14.40 7.65
N TRP A 735 -8.25 -15.22 7.73
CA TRP A 735 -6.99 -14.90 8.38
C TRP A 735 -5.81 -15.25 7.47
N GLN A 736 -5.17 -14.21 6.94
CA GLN A 736 -3.94 -14.33 6.16
C GLN A 736 -2.75 -14.47 7.12
N TYR A 737 -2.42 -15.69 7.54
CA TYR A 737 -1.37 -15.94 8.54
C TYR A 737 0.04 -15.99 7.94
N THR A 738 0.17 -16.25 6.63
CA THR A 738 1.40 -16.05 5.87
C THR A 738 1.09 -15.29 4.58
N PRO A 739 2.08 -14.72 3.87
CA PRO A 739 1.84 -14.04 2.60
C PRO A 739 1.11 -14.87 1.53
N PHE A 740 1.13 -16.20 1.64
CA PHE A 740 0.60 -17.11 0.62
C PHE A 740 -0.43 -18.09 1.14
N GLN A 741 -0.76 -18.06 2.42
CA GLN A 741 -1.67 -19.02 3.05
C GLN A 741 -2.74 -18.28 3.86
N LYS A 742 -3.98 -18.70 3.65
CA LYS A 742 -5.15 -18.16 4.35
C LYS A 742 -5.94 -19.29 5.00
N LEU A 743 -6.35 -19.07 6.23
CA LEU A 743 -7.41 -19.82 6.89
C LEU A 743 -8.70 -19.03 6.82
N SER A 744 -9.82 -19.71 6.67
CA SER A 744 -11.14 -19.08 6.67
C SER A 744 -12.13 -19.89 7.49
N GLY A 745 -13.02 -19.16 8.16
CA GLY A 745 -14.24 -19.72 8.73
C GLY A 745 -15.44 -19.08 8.08
N ASN A 746 -16.49 -19.84 7.85
CA ASN A 746 -17.72 -19.34 7.26
C ASN A 746 -18.95 -19.86 7.97
N TYR A 747 -19.98 -19.00 8.01
CA TYR A 747 -21.33 -19.38 8.33
C TYR A 747 -22.21 -19.13 7.11
N GLN A 748 -23.02 -20.09 6.73
CA GLN A 748 -23.91 -20.01 5.58
C GLN A 748 -25.35 -20.25 5.98
N PHE A 749 -26.23 -19.33 5.63
CA PHE A 749 -27.66 -19.49 5.64
C PHE A 749 -28.12 -19.83 4.21
N ARG A 750 -28.87 -20.91 4.05
CA ARG A 750 -29.43 -21.32 2.80
C ARG A 750 -30.92 -21.64 2.96
N PHE A 751 -31.74 -21.06 2.09
CA PHE A 751 -33.14 -21.40 1.94
C PHE A 751 -33.33 -22.14 0.62
N ASP A 752 -33.92 -23.29 0.66
CA ASP A 752 -34.32 -24.08 -0.53
C ASP A 752 -35.85 -24.15 -0.57
N GLY A 753 -36.43 -23.56 -1.61
CA GLY A 753 -37.87 -23.67 -1.89
C GLY A 753 -38.11 -24.80 -2.88
N PHE A 754 -39.21 -25.55 -2.69
CA PHE A 754 -39.61 -26.65 -3.53
C PHE A 754 -41.08 -26.55 -3.93
N THR A 755 -41.42 -26.80 -5.20
CA THR A 755 -42.77 -26.93 -5.68
C THR A 755 -42.88 -28.03 -6.74
N ARG A 756 -44.11 -28.43 -7.03
CA ARG A 756 -44.40 -29.38 -8.13
C ARG A 756 -44.12 -28.72 -9.47
N ASP A 757 -43.56 -29.51 -10.38
CA ASP A 757 -43.59 -29.20 -11.80
C ASP A 757 -44.95 -29.73 -12.40
N THR A 758 -45.24 -29.39 -13.60
CA THR A 758 -46.48 -29.86 -14.33
C THR A 758 -46.53 -31.36 -14.51
N THR A 759 -45.38 -32.04 -14.53
CA THR A 759 -45.25 -33.49 -14.71
C THR A 759 -45.11 -34.25 -13.38
N THR A 760 -45.00 -33.56 -12.25
CA THR A 760 -44.82 -34.21 -10.94
C THR A 760 -46.07 -35.04 -10.60
N SER A 761 -45.89 -36.32 -10.27
CA SER A 761 -46.96 -37.22 -9.84
C SER A 761 -47.69 -36.65 -8.62
N GLU A 762 -49.05 -36.78 -8.62
CA GLU A 762 -49.89 -36.36 -7.47
C GLU A 762 -49.50 -37.12 -6.17
N THR A 763 -49.04 -38.35 -6.30
CA THR A 763 -48.61 -39.19 -5.18
C THR A 763 -47.22 -38.87 -4.64
N TYR A 764 -46.43 -38.09 -5.39
CA TYR A 764 -45.08 -37.69 -4.94
C TYR A 764 -45.13 -36.65 -3.82
N LEU A 765 -44.52 -36.94 -2.70
CA LEU A 765 -44.41 -36.01 -1.57
C LEU A 765 -43.29 -34.99 -1.88
N VAL A 766 -43.71 -33.74 -2.14
CA VAL A 766 -42.77 -32.64 -2.39
C VAL A 766 -42.05 -32.28 -1.09
N PRO A 767 -40.71 -32.12 -1.11
CA PRO A 767 -39.98 -31.69 0.08
C PRO A 767 -40.53 -30.38 0.64
N ALA A 768 -40.61 -30.26 1.94
CA ALA A 768 -40.92 -28.98 2.58
C ALA A 768 -39.79 -27.96 2.29
N SER A 769 -40.20 -26.73 1.94
CA SER A 769 -39.21 -25.66 1.86
C SER A 769 -38.43 -25.52 3.17
N THR A 770 -37.13 -25.51 3.12
CA THR A 770 -36.27 -25.70 4.27
C THR A 770 -35.19 -24.62 4.38
N ILE A 771 -34.77 -24.36 5.61
CA ILE A 771 -33.62 -23.52 5.94
C ILE A 771 -32.48 -24.43 6.39
N SER A 772 -31.35 -24.27 5.77
CA SER A 772 -30.10 -24.93 6.15
C SER A 772 -29.14 -23.92 6.73
N ASN A 773 -28.61 -24.21 7.93
CA ASN A 773 -27.55 -23.43 8.56
C ASN A 773 -26.26 -24.23 8.48
N GLY A 774 -25.24 -23.65 7.88
CA GLY A 774 -23.95 -24.28 7.66
C GLY A 774 -22.82 -23.56 8.41
N VAL A 775 -21.88 -24.34 8.96
CA VAL A 775 -20.59 -23.83 9.46
C VAL A 775 -19.48 -24.57 8.75
N GLY A 776 -18.44 -23.81 8.35
CA GLY A 776 -17.36 -24.39 7.59
C GLY A 776 -16.01 -23.73 7.89
N ALA A 777 -14.97 -24.44 7.44
CA ALA A 777 -13.60 -23.95 7.50
C ALA A 777 -12.89 -24.24 6.19
N GLY A 778 -11.93 -23.40 5.83
CA GLY A 778 -11.14 -23.53 4.62
C GLY A 778 -9.68 -23.19 4.83
N TRP A 779 -8.84 -23.76 4.00
CA TRP A 779 -7.45 -23.44 3.86
C TRP A 779 -7.12 -23.21 2.39
N GLU A 780 -6.36 -22.16 2.12
CA GLU A 780 -5.94 -21.76 0.78
C GLU A 780 -4.45 -21.50 0.75
N TYR A 781 -3.77 -21.98 -0.30
CA TYR A 781 -2.37 -21.72 -0.60
C TYR A 781 -2.23 -21.27 -2.06
N ARG A 782 -1.48 -20.17 -2.31
CA ARG A 782 -1.21 -19.66 -3.66
C ARG A 782 0.21 -19.17 -3.76
N ARG A 783 1.04 -19.84 -4.55
CA ARG A 783 2.41 -19.42 -4.83
C ARG A 783 2.99 -20.12 -6.06
N GLY A 784 3.78 -19.38 -6.86
CA GLY A 784 4.63 -19.97 -7.91
C GLY A 784 3.85 -20.70 -9.00
N GLY A 785 2.68 -20.17 -9.40
CA GLY A 785 1.83 -20.82 -10.38
C GLY A 785 0.95 -21.95 -9.83
N TYR A 786 1.13 -22.33 -8.55
CA TYR A 786 0.28 -23.30 -7.88
C TYR A 786 -0.80 -22.61 -7.05
N SER A 787 -1.98 -23.19 -7.03
CA SER A 787 -3.05 -22.85 -6.09
C SER A 787 -3.65 -24.13 -5.52
N ALA A 788 -3.78 -24.21 -4.20
CA ALA A 788 -4.41 -25.32 -3.50
C ALA A 788 -5.49 -24.78 -2.57
N VAL A 789 -6.66 -25.45 -2.55
CA VAL A 789 -7.78 -25.10 -1.66
C VAL A 789 -8.34 -26.36 -1.04
N VAL A 790 -8.60 -26.32 0.25
CA VAL A 790 -9.32 -27.36 0.97
C VAL A 790 -10.41 -26.71 1.78
N ASN A 791 -11.65 -27.17 1.64
CA ASN A 791 -12.80 -26.68 2.38
C ASN A 791 -13.60 -27.84 2.97
N GLY A 792 -14.15 -27.62 4.15
CA GLY A 792 -15.12 -28.51 4.77
C GLY A 792 -16.23 -27.69 5.42
N ALA A 793 -17.47 -28.17 5.28
CA ALA A 793 -18.63 -27.53 5.88
C ALA A 793 -19.65 -28.57 6.34
N TRP A 794 -20.29 -28.31 7.45
CA TRP A 794 -21.40 -29.07 8.00
C TRP A 794 -22.66 -28.23 7.99
N TYR A 795 -23.78 -28.82 7.61
CA TYR A 795 -25.08 -28.17 7.44
C TYR A 795 -26.15 -28.87 8.26
N ALA A 796 -26.99 -28.10 8.92
CA ALA A 796 -28.20 -28.57 9.62
C ALA A 796 -29.43 -27.95 8.97
N ARG A 797 -30.43 -28.75 8.65
CA ARG A 797 -31.71 -28.35 8.05
C ARG A 797 -32.77 -28.22 9.13
N SER A 798 -33.57 -27.17 8.99
CA SER A 798 -34.76 -26.97 9.85
C SER A 798 -36.01 -27.41 9.11
N GLY A 799 -36.83 -28.24 9.77
CA GLY A 799 -38.11 -28.65 9.23
C GLY A 799 -38.02 -29.67 8.09
N TRP A 800 -36.85 -30.33 7.92
CA TRP A 800 -36.70 -31.39 6.92
C TRP A 800 -37.58 -32.58 7.25
N ARG A 801 -38.47 -32.94 6.34
CA ARG A 801 -39.50 -33.98 6.51
C ARG A 801 -39.42 -35.00 5.40
N GLU A 802 -40.22 -36.07 5.53
CA GLU A 802 -40.39 -37.11 4.53
C GLU A 802 -40.78 -36.51 3.16
N TRP A 803 -40.11 -36.97 2.11
CA TRP A 803 -40.38 -36.60 0.72
C TRP A 803 -40.11 -37.78 -0.18
N GLY A 804 -40.60 -37.71 -1.45
CA GLY A 804 -40.41 -38.77 -2.42
C GLY A 804 -41.67 -39.63 -2.62
N VAL A 805 -41.50 -40.86 -3.11
CA VAL A 805 -42.61 -41.80 -3.32
C VAL A 805 -42.93 -42.46 -1.97
N PRO A 806 -44.20 -42.40 -1.51
CA PRO A 806 -44.58 -43.02 -0.25
C PRO A 806 -44.20 -44.50 -0.20
N GLY A 807 -43.57 -44.96 0.87
CA GLY A 807 -43.14 -46.34 1.07
C GLY A 807 -41.77 -46.70 0.45
N GLN A 808 -41.16 -45.80 -0.34
CA GLN A 808 -39.79 -45.95 -0.85
C GLN A 808 -38.77 -45.00 -0.18
N THR A 809 -39.14 -44.36 0.85
CA THR A 809 -38.52 -43.16 1.44
C THR A 809 -37.34 -43.41 2.38
N ALA A 810 -36.65 -44.50 2.27
CA ALA A 810 -35.64 -44.90 3.22
C ALA A 810 -34.31 -44.12 3.15
N ALA A 811 -34.06 -43.35 2.13
CA ALA A 811 -32.76 -42.65 1.97
C ALA A 811 -32.93 -41.13 1.82
N GLY A 812 -32.41 -40.35 2.77
CA GLY A 812 -32.33 -38.90 2.64
C GLY A 812 -33.11 -38.07 3.63
N LEU A 813 -33.54 -38.68 4.76
CA LEU A 813 -34.23 -37.97 5.84
C LEU A 813 -33.27 -37.36 6.89
N GLU A 814 -31.97 -37.49 6.66
CA GLU A 814 -30.99 -36.93 7.59
C GLU A 814 -31.12 -35.40 7.64
N PRO A 815 -31.34 -34.84 8.83
CA PRO A 815 -31.49 -33.38 8.97
C PRO A 815 -30.18 -32.64 8.84
N SER A 816 -29.05 -33.33 8.77
CA SER A 816 -27.72 -32.74 8.63
C SER A 816 -26.89 -33.48 7.60
N TYR A 817 -25.97 -32.78 6.98
CA TYR A 817 -25.01 -33.33 6.02
C TYR A 817 -23.68 -32.58 6.07
N ALA A 818 -22.62 -33.20 5.60
CA ALA A 818 -21.32 -32.57 5.47
C ALA A 818 -20.84 -32.61 4.02
N LYS A 819 -20.14 -31.54 3.62
CA LYS A 819 -19.45 -31.40 2.32
C LYS A 819 -17.99 -31.07 2.53
N TYR A 820 -17.12 -31.64 1.70
CA TYR A 820 -15.71 -31.32 1.69
C TYR A 820 -15.16 -31.33 0.27
N THR A 821 -14.22 -30.39 0.03
CA THR A 821 -13.60 -30.23 -1.29
C THR A 821 -12.10 -30.05 -1.12
N ALA A 822 -11.33 -30.60 -2.04
CA ALA A 822 -9.92 -30.34 -2.17
C ALA A 822 -9.59 -30.13 -3.64
N SER A 823 -8.82 -29.10 -3.95
CA SER A 823 -8.44 -28.80 -5.34
C SER A 823 -7.02 -28.27 -5.42
N LEU A 824 -6.34 -28.60 -6.53
CA LEU A 824 -5.00 -28.13 -6.86
C LEU A 824 -5.00 -27.71 -8.32
N SER A 825 -4.45 -26.52 -8.62
CA SER A 825 -4.27 -26.06 -9.98
C SER A 825 -2.87 -25.55 -10.25
N ARG A 826 -2.49 -25.58 -11.52
CA ARG A 826 -1.22 -25.05 -12.02
C ARG A 826 -1.39 -24.46 -13.40
N ASP A 827 -0.75 -23.27 -13.63
CA ASP A 827 -0.59 -22.70 -14.96
C ASP A 827 0.83 -22.90 -15.46
N VAL A 828 0.95 -23.29 -16.72
CA VAL A 828 2.22 -23.44 -17.45
C VAL A 828 2.16 -22.54 -18.66
N TYR A 829 3.06 -21.56 -18.73
CA TYR A 829 3.15 -20.59 -19.82
C TYR A 829 4.25 -21.01 -20.80
N PHE A 830 3.93 -21.08 -22.10
CA PHE A 830 4.90 -21.20 -23.18
C PHE A 830 5.36 -19.83 -23.65
N ASN A 831 4.45 -18.88 -23.67
CA ASN A 831 4.67 -17.45 -23.76
C ASN A 831 3.50 -16.75 -23.05
N LEU A 832 3.45 -15.41 -23.07
CA LEU A 832 2.47 -14.66 -22.30
C LEU A 832 1.01 -15.09 -22.55
N PHE A 833 0.64 -15.38 -23.78
CA PHE A 833 -0.76 -15.67 -24.15
C PHE A 833 -1.01 -17.13 -24.54
N HIS A 834 0.04 -17.95 -24.57
CA HIS A 834 -0.06 -19.38 -24.81
C HIS A 834 0.19 -20.12 -23.51
N LYS A 835 -0.85 -20.68 -22.94
CA LYS A 835 -0.76 -21.36 -21.63
C LYS A 835 -1.58 -22.63 -21.60
N ILE A 836 -1.14 -23.55 -20.75
CA ILE A 836 -1.91 -24.68 -20.27
C ILE A 836 -2.32 -24.40 -18.83
N HIS A 837 -3.61 -24.53 -18.54
CA HIS A 837 -4.14 -24.54 -17.19
C HIS A 837 -4.54 -25.98 -16.83
N LEU A 838 -4.05 -26.47 -15.70
CA LEU A 838 -4.35 -27.79 -15.16
C LEU A 838 -5.04 -27.64 -13.81
N ASN A 839 -6.12 -28.37 -13.60
CA ASN A 839 -6.84 -28.40 -12.32
C ASN A 839 -7.25 -29.83 -12.00
N GLY A 840 -6.90 -30.32 -10.80
CA GLY A 840 -7.41 -31.53 -10.19
C GLY A 840 -8.24 -31.18 -8.97
N ALA A 841 -9.41 -31.78 -8.82
CA ALA A 841 -10.27 -31.52 -7.68
C ALA A 841 -10.97 -32.79 -7.20
N TRP A 842 -11.26 -32.84 -5.92
CA TRP A 842 -12.05 -33.88 -5.30
C TRP A 842 -13.15 -33.25 -4.45
N PHE A 843 -14.35 -33.77 -4.62
CA PHE A 843 -15.56 -33.34 -3.94
C PHE A 843 -16.17 -34.55 -3.27
N GLY A 844 -16.58 -34.43 -2.02
CA GLY A 844 -17.19 -35.52 -1.29
C GLY A 844 -18.09 -35.01 -0.19
N GLY A 845 -18.81 -35.94 0.41
CA GLY A 845 -19.67 -35.60 1.54
C GLY A 845 -20.23 -36.81 2.24
N ARG A 846 -20.83 -36.53 3.37
CA ARG A 846 -21.54 -37.49 4.18
C ARG A 846 -23.01 -37.10 4.25
N ASP A 847 -23.90 -38.08 4.18
CA ASP A 847 -25.36 -37.92 4.31
C ASP A 847 -25.96 -36.97 3.26
N LEU A 848 -25.39 -36.99 2.03
CA LEU A 848 -25.88 -36.19 0.91
C LEU A 848 -27.09 -36.83 0.26
N ASP A 849 -28.25 -36.18 0.38
CA ASP A 849 -29.47 -36.56 -0.35
C ASP A 849 -29.48 -35.97 -1.76
N ARG A 850 -30.58 -36.19 -2.51
CA ARG A 850 -30.78 -35.69 -3.88
C ARG A 850 -30.40 -34.23 -4.06
N PHE A 851 -30.77 -33.36 -3.13
CA PHE A 851 -30.63 -31.89 -3.25
C PHE A 851 -29.27 -31.39 -2.73
N ALA A 852 -28.56 -32.18 -1.95
CA ALA A 852 -27.24 -31.87 -1.44
C ALA A 852 -26.10 -32.42 -2.29
N LYS A 853 -26.31 -33.40 -3.21
CA LYS A 853 -25.30 -33.97 -4.11
C LYS A 853 -24.69 -32.91 -5.02
N TYR A 854 -23.48 -33.17 -5.50
CA TYR A 854 -22.77 -32.32 -6.45
C TYR A 854 -23.40 -32.42 -7.84
N GLN A 855 -23.70 -31.28 -8.43
CA GLN A 855 -24.23 -31.11 -9.80
C GLN A 855 -23.12 -30.51 -10.68
N PHE A 856 -23.36 -30.42 -12.01
CA PHE A 856 -22.38 -29.98 -12.98
C PHE A 856 -22.83 -28.73 -13.75
N GLY A 857 -23.72 -27.96 -13.17
CA GLY A 857 -24.26 -26.74 -13.76
C GLY A 857 -23.26 -25.64 -13.97
N MET A 858 -23.64 -24.61 -14.71
CA MET A 858 -22.79 -23.50 -15.12
C MET A 858 -22.12 -22.75 -13.95
N PHE A 859 -22.77 -22.71 -12.79
CA PHE A 859 -22.28 -22.02 -11.59
C PHE A 859 -21.65 -22.95 -10.57
N ASP A 860 -21.56 -24.26 -10.86
CA ASP A 860 -20.99 -25.24 -9.95
C ASP A 860 -19.47 -25.36 -10.13
N ASP A 861 -18.73 -25.54 -9.04
CA ASP A 861 -17.29 -25.79 -9.08
C ASP A 861 -16.96 -27.12 -9.80
N THR A 862 -17.92 -28.01 -9.90
CA THR A 862 -17.85 -29.30 -10.61
C THR A 862 -18.17 -29.18 -12.12
N ARG A 863 -18.48 -28.00 -12.65
CA ARG A 863 -18.86 -27.78 -14.05
C ARG A 863 -17.96 -28.55 -15.03
N ILE A 864 -18.58 -29.20 -16.02
CA ILE A 864 -17.90 -29.82 -17.15
C ILE A 864 -18.60 -29.38 -18.44
N HIS A 865 -17.86 -29.03 -19.48
CA HIS A 865 -18.39 -28.59 -20.75
C HIS A 865 -19.28 -29.67 -21.40
N GLY A 866 -20.46 -29.25 -21.85
CA GLY A 866 -21.45 -30.11 -22.46
C GLY A 866 -22.30 -30.91 -21.48
N VAL A 867 -22.03 -30.91 -20.18
CA VAL A 867 -22.89 -31.50 -19.17
C VAL A 867 -24.01 -30.49 -18.82
N PRO A 868 -25.28 -30.92 -18.89
CA PRO A 868 -26.43 -30.05 -18.58
C PRO A 868 -26.42 -29.57 -17.11
N ALA A 869 -27.01 -28.38 -16.88
CA ALA A 869 -27.08 -27.75 -15.59
C ALA A 869 -27.86 -28.56 -14.52
N SER A 870 -28.80 -29.40 -14.95
CA SER A 870 -29.62 -30.21 -14.03
C SER A 870 -29.68 -31.65 -14.48
N GLY A 871 -29.82 -32.59 -13.55
CA GLY A 871 -30.05 -34.01 -13.78
C GLY A 871 -28.83 -34.91 -13.52
N VAL A 872 -27.62 -34.48 -13.83
CA VAL A 872 -26.38 -35.23 -13.50
C VAL A 872 -25.92 -34.84 -12.10
N ARG A 873 -25.84 -35.82 -11.22
CA ARG A 873 -25.44 -35.58 -9.84
C ARG A 873 -24.74 -36.76 -9.20
N PHE A 874 -23.76 -36.50 -8.32
CA PHE A 874 -23.02 -37.53 -7.59
C PHE A 874 -22.73 -37.11 -6.15
N GLN A 875 -22.60 -38.12 -5.30
CA GLN A 875 -22.21 -37.94 -3.91
C GLN A 875 -20.71 -37.62 -3.76
N GLU A 876 -19.92 -38.24 -4.61
CA GLU A 876 -18.46 -38.05 -4.67
C GLU A 876 -18.04 -37.82 -6.12
N VAL A 877 -17.10 -36.90 -6.34
CA VAL A 877 -16.57 -36.57 -7.65
C VAL A 877 -15.07 -36.37 -7.58
N ALA A 878 -14.30 -37.09 -8.38
CA ALA A 878 -12.92 -36.79 -8.69
C ALA A 878 -12.86 -36.15 -10.06
N LEU A 879 -12.17 -35.05 -10.24
CA LEU A 879 -12.20 -34.22 -11.43
C LEU A 879 -10.79 -33.83 -11.87
N ALA A 880 -10.48 -33.99 -13.13
CA ALA A 880 -9.29 -33.49 -13.79
C ALA A 880 -9.68 -32.61 -14.98
N ARG A 881 -9.13 -31.40 -15.05
CA ARG A 881 -9.36 -30.44 -16.14
C ARG A 881 -8.05 -29.99 -16.73
N GLY A 882 -7.99 -29.90 -18.04
CA GLY A 882 -6.93 -29.26 -18.78
C GLY A 882 -7.53 -28.26 -19.77
N SER A 883 -6.96 -27.07 -19.84
CA SER A 883 -7.28 -26.13 -20.91
C SER A 883 -6.00 -25.62 -21.56
N TYR A 884 -6.09 -25.42 -22.88
CA TYR A 884 -5.04 -24.78 -23.67
C TYR A 884 -5.59 -23.50 -24.28
N SER A 885 -4.94 -22.37 -23.98
CA SER A 885 -5.33 -21.04 -24.43
C SER A 885 -4.27 -20.49 -25.37
N PHE A 886 -4.68 -19.94 -26.50
CA PHE A 886 -3.79 -19.27 -27.46
C PHE A 886 -4.50 -18.17 -28.26
N ASN A 887 -3.72 -17.28 -28.88
CA ASN A 887 -4.24 -16.16 -29.66
C ASN A 887 -3.98 -16.36 -31.16
N ILE A 888 -4.95 -15.92 -31.97
CA ILE A 888 -4.86 -15.86 -33.41
C ILE A 888 -4.93 -14.39 -33.84
N PHE A 889 -3.86 -13.90 -34.49
CA PHE A 889 -3.76 -12.54 -35.07
C PHE A 889 -4.07 -11.39 -34.08
N GLU A 890 -3.72 -11.51 -32.80
CA GLU A 890 -3.97 -10.47 -31.76
C GLU A 890 -5.42 -9.97 -31.67
N GLN A 891 -6.36 -10.64 -32.31
CA GLN A 891 -7.79 -10.29 -32.36
C GLN A 891 -8.66 -11.35 -31.72
N TYR A 892 -8.29 -12.61 -31.85
CA TYR A 892 -9.06 -13.74 -31.41
C TYR A 892 -8.32 -14.51 -30.34
N ARG A 893 -9.00 -14.91 -29.30
CA ARG A 893 -8.53 -15.89 -28.34
C ARG A 893 -9.31 -17.17 -28.48
N LEU A 894 -8.64 -18.29 -28.55
CA LEU A 894 -9.21 -19.63 -28.50
C LEU A 894 -8.79 -20.32 -27.21
N ASP A 895 -9.76 -20.88 -26.50
CA ASP A 895 -9.57 -21.72 -25.33
C ASP A 895 -10.14 -23.11 -25.66
N LEU A 896 -9.33 -24.16 -25.55
CA LEU A 896 -9.72 -25.55 -25.73
C LEU A 896 -9.73 -26.24 -24.37
N PHE A 897 -10.78 -27.00 -24.08
CA PHE A 897 -10.96 -27.68 -22.80
C PHE A 897 -11.07 -29.20 -22.98
N LEU A 898 -10.35 -29.93 -22.15
CA LEU A 898 -10.46 -31.37 -21.96
C LEU A 898 -10.69 -31.63 -20.47
N GLU A 899 -11.82 -32.24 -20.16
CA GLU A 899 -12.24 -32.43 -18.79
C GLU A 899 -12.67 -33.88 -18.57
N ARG A 900 -12.25 -34.46 -17.45
CA ARG A 900 -12.62 -35.80 -17.05
C ARG A 900 -13.02 -35.81 -15.59
N ALA A 901 -14.24 -36.32 -15.32
CA ALA A 901 -14.68 -36.58 -13.97
C ALA A 901 -14.98 -38.06 -13.81
N TRP A 902 -14.87 -38.53 -12.60
CA TRP A 902 -15.35 -39.81 -12.11
C TRP A 902 -16.29 -39.52 -10.96
N GLY A 903 -17.59 -39.82 -11.18
CA GLY A 903 -18.61 -39.62 -10.17
C GLY A 903 -19.00 -40.94 -9.52
N ARG A 904 -19.28 -40.94 -8.23
CA ARG A 904 -19.82 -42.09 -7.50
C ARG A 904 -21.05 -41.72 -6.71
N ASP A 905 -22.07 -42.53 -6.80
CA ASP A 905 -23.30 -42.38 -6.03
C ASP A 905 -23.61 -43.66 -5.28
N ARG A 906 -23.22 -43.76 -4.03
CA ARG A 906 -23.35 -44.98 -3.23
C ARG A 906 -24.77 -45.46 -3.01
N ALA A 907 -25.75 -44.54 -3.19
CA ALA A 907 -27.16 -44.88 -3.06
C ALA A 907 -27.72 -45.69 -4.25
N PHE A 908 -27.09 -45.60 -5.43
CA PHE A 908 -27.54 -46.27 -6.66
C PHE A 908 -26.52 -47.30 -7.14
N ASP A 909 -25.26 -46.91 -7.24
CA ASP A 909 -24.16 -47.77 -7.67
C ASP A 909 -22.85 -47.29 -7.02
N ALA A 910 -22.18 -48.15 -6.29
CA ALA A 910 -20.92 -47.83 -5.62
C ALA A 910 -19.74 -47.73 -6.61
N THR A 911 -19.93 -47.98 -7.90
CA THR A 911 -18.88 -47.88 -8.93
C THR A 911 -18.64 -46.44 -9.35
N TRP A 912 -17.36 -46.12 -9.70
CA TRP A 912 -17.00 -44.85 -10.27
C TRP A 912 -17.43 -44.77 -11.75
N GLN A 913 -18.28 -43.83 -12.09
CA GLN A 913 -18.80 -43.59 -13.42
C GLN A 913 -18.08 -42.44 -14.12
N PRO A 914 -17.48 -42.66 -15.31
CA PRO A 914 -16.71 -41.61 -15.97
C PRO A 914 -17.61 -40.63 -16.74
N ILE A 915 -17.28 -39.36 -16.65
CA ILE A 915 -17.83 -38.28 -17.45
C ILE A 915 -16.67 -37.59 -18.19
N THR A 916 -16.82 -37.34 -19.49
CA THR A 916 -15.81 -36.63 -20.27
C THR A 916 -16.46 -35.41 -20.90
N GLY A 917 -15.85 -34.25 -20.77
CA GLY A 917 -16.23 -33.01 -21.43
C GLY A 917 -15.16 -32.56 -22.41
N LEU A 918 -15.58 -32.08 -23.56
CA LEU A 918 -14.78 -31.38 -24.54
C LEU A 918 -15.40 -29.99 -24.73
N GLY A 919 -14.56 -28.95 -24.63
CA GLY A 919 -15.01 -27.58 -24.79
C GLY A 919 -14.13 -26.77 -25.74
N ALA A 920 -14.73 -25.79 -26.37
CA ALA A 920 -14.00 -24.79 -27.14
C ALA A 920 -14.68 -23.43 -26.96
N ALA A 921 -13.91 -22.42 -26.58
CA ALA A 921 -14.41 -21.06 -26.49
C ALA A 921 -13.58 -20.12 -27.37
N ILE A 922 -14.27 -19.29 -28.14
CA ILE A 922 -13.66 -18.21 -28.92
C ILE A 922 -14.09 -16.87 -28.34
N SER A 923 -13.14 -15.99 -28.16
CA SER A 923 -13.39 -14.61 -27.73
C SER A 923 -12.79 -13.66 -28.75
N LEU A 924 -13.53 -12.60 -29.08
CA LEU A 924 -13.05 -11.54 -29.97
C LEU A 924 -13.43 -10.14 -29.42
N ARG A 925 -12.62 -9.15 -29.73
CA ARG A 925 -12.95 -7.75 -29.50
C ARG A 925 -13.76 -7.23 -30.68
N ALA A 926 -14.97 -6.75 -30.39
CA ALA A 926 -15.83 -6.04 -31.32
C ALA A 926 -15.69 -4.51 -31.16
N PRO A 927 -16.20 -3.71 -32.09
CA PRO A 927 -16.21 -2.24 -31.99
C PRO A 927 -16.82 -1.74 -30.67
N LYS A 928 -16.49 -0.49 -30.29
CA LYS A 928 -16.94 0.18 -29.07
C LYS A 928 -16.58 -0.57 -27.78
N ASN A 929 -15.38 -1.17 -27.73
CA ASN A 929 -14.86 -1.88 -26.58
C ASN A 929 -15.75 -3.02 -26.07
N THR A 930 -16.41 -3.70 -26.96
CA THR A 930 -17.26 -4.86 -26.68
C THR A 930 -16.46 -6.15 -26.84
N ILE A 931 -16.68 -7.13 -25.97
CA ILE A 931 -16.10 -8.47 -26.09
C ILE A 931 -17.25 -9.43 -26.46
N LEU A 932 -17.10 -10.16 -27.54
CA LEU A 932 -17.98 -11.26 -27.90
C LEU A 932 -17.29 -12.57 -27.55
N ARG A 933 -17.98 -13.46 -26.82
CA ARG A 933 -17.50 -14.80 -26.48
C ARG A 933 -18.54 -15.84 -26.84
N ALA A 934 -18.14 -16.86 -27.56
CA ALA A 934 -18.92 -18.06 -27.78
C ALA A 934 -18.20 -19.26 -27.15
N ASP A 935 -18.91 -20.04 -26.34
CA ASP A 935 -18.40 -21.19 -25.60
C ASP A 935 -19.27 -22.40 -25.93
N PHE A 936 -18.67 -23.41 -26.53
CA PHE A 936 -19.31 -24.65 -26.92
C PHE A 936 -18.76 -25.80 -26.09
N GLY A 937 -19.65 -26.68 -25.64
CA GLY A 937 -19.31 -27.88 -24.89
C GLY A 937 -20.01 -29.12 -25.45
N LYS A 938 -19.30 -30.24 -25.45
CA LYS A 938 -19.83 -31.58 -25.76
C LYS A 938 -19.38 -32.54 -24.64
N SER A 939 -20.35 -33.31 -24.08
CA SER A 939 -20.04 -34.30 -23.06
C SER A 939 -20.34 -35.71 -23.50
N PHE A 940 -19.67 -36.66 -22.88
CA PHE A 940 -19.89 -38.10 -22.96
C PHE A 940 -20.25 -38.57 -21.56
N LEU A 941 -21.51 -38.93 -21.38
CA LEU A 941 -22.10 -39.28 -20.10
C LEU A 941 -22.24 -40.81 -19.95
N PRO A 942 -22.28 -41.34 -18.71
CA PRO A 942 -22.65 -42.72 -18.42
C PRO A 942 -24.05 -43.06 -18.99
N ASP A 943 -24.27 -44.35 -19.27
CA ASP A 943 -25.52 -44.84 -19.83
C ASP A 943 -26.74 -44.44 -19.01
N ARG A 944 -26.61 -44.36 -17.71
CA ARG A 944 -27.64 -43.84 -16.79
C ARG A 944 -28.21 -42.48 -17.21
N TYR A 945 -27.43 -41.61 -17.83
CA TYR A 945 -27.75 -40.26 -18.23
C TYR A 945 -27.91 -40.10 -19.76
N ARG A 946 -28.03 -41.17 -20.52
CA ARG A 946 -28.04 -41.18 -22.02
C ARG A 946 -29.06 -40.22 -22.60
N GLY A 947 -30.25 -40.09 -21.99
CA GLY A 947 -31.34 -39.23 -22.46
C GLY A 947 -31.26 -37.74 -22.16
N ILE A 948 -30.28 -37.30 -21.36
CA ILE A 948 -30.27 -35.93 -20.82
C ILE A 948 -29.82 -34.86 -21.82
N GLY A 949 -29.19 -35.25 -22.93
CA GLY A 949 -28.50 -34.35 -23.83
C GLY A 949 -27.03 -34.19 -23.45
N SER A 950 -26.21 -33.74 -24.39
CA SER A 950 -24.75 -33.76 -24.19
C SER A 950 -24.02 -32.63 -24.89
N ALA A 951 -24.73 -31.54 -25.19
CA ALA A 951 -24.14 -30.35 -25.82
C ALA A 951 -24.69 -29.07 -25.18
N THR A 952 -23.80 -28.12 -24.93
CA THR A 952 -24.14 -26.78 -24.44
C THR A 952 -23.51 -25.72 -25.34
N LEU A 953 -24.19 -24.61 -25.53
CA LEU A 953 -23.62 -23.44 -26.22
C LEU A 953 -24.00 -22.18 -25.45
N GLN A 954 -23.01 -21.34 -25.20
CA GLN A 954 -23.25 -20.03 -24.62
C GLN A 954 -22.64 -18.96 -25.52
N VAL A 955 -23.41 -17.92 -25.84
CA VAL A 955 -22.91 -16.75 -26.54
C VAL A 955 -23.12 -15.54 -25.64
N MET A 956 -22.06 -14.79 -25.38
CA MET A 956 -22.04 -13.66 -24.47
C MET A 956 -21.44 -12.42 -25.13
N ILE A 957 -22.06 -11.29 -24.91
CA ILE A 957 -21.54 -9.97 -25.22
C ILE A 957 -21.27 -9.27 -23.90
N LEU A 958 -20.03 -8.89 -23.68
CA LEU A 958 -19.59 -8.17 -22.50
C LEU A 958 -19.21 -6.75 -22.89
N LYS A 959 -19.82 -5.76 -22.28
CA LYS A 959 -19.56 -4.34 -22.54
C LYS A 959 -19.23 -3.61 -21.25
N PRO A 960 -17.97 -3.25 -21.01
CA PRO A 960 -17.63 -2.31 -19.97
C PRO A 960 -18.32 -0.96 -20.22
N LEU A 961 -18.91 -0.39 -19.18
CA LEU A 961 -19.58 0.91 -19.21
C LEU A 961 -18.63 1.97 -18.63
N LYS A 962 -18.63 3.16 -19.21
CA LYS A 962 -17.87 4.31 -18.70
C LYS A 962 -18.47 4.86 -17.41
#